data_387a3ec6be788bf33b5dd55ee3ea8cac
#
_entry.id   387a3ec6be788bf33b5dd55ee3ea8cac
#
_cell.length_a   1.000
_cell.length_b   1.000
_cell.length_c   1.000
_cell.angle_alpha   90.00
_cell.angle_beta   90.00
_cell.angle_gamma   90.00
#
_symmetry.space_group_name_H-M   'P 1'
#
loop_
_entity.id
_entity.type
_entity.pdbx_description
1 polymer ?
#
loop_
_entity_poly.entity_id
_entity_poly.type
_entity_poly.pdbx_seq_one_letter_code
_entity_poly.pdbx_strand_id
1 'polypeptide(L)'
;MNFIKYITNAVFRQVFCGIKTVWVYKIVNMNKKKIGIWTVTAVLALSGCTNKNNENFLNDVVVREDYSSVYSAIGKRVTIDMVTEKSDGRAYAVVDGKEYELGMDFLSMAMVYNTAPVGSFTTPTQAYNEWWRLFIQRWNLLVPEVPLYSNQYYDVYNAKIDRLKTNPYWSVTDAIVGARVTTADNSVVLGSNTELSGAFRNSSFGKSAPNAADLAVQNLTSGYSTVTTDEKGAFVWAGTDILRWHTETANADGTKTFTIHVADDLTFSNGEKITAENYLVSYLTGSTPVMKEAGGGDAAGLTAVGYEAFRSYAGEGDPVPFSGVRLLDEYTFSVTVKEEYANYYYALRYGEFTPAPLALYLGESRIKDDGQGAYIDKNFYAKTEKNGVQAYAQSAQIAANMHEVRADKFPYSGPYYVQNYDVGTKTATLKRNANYKGDVRGKATIDKITYVKIIGETQLDQLKQGRVDVLASVTGGEETKAALAVVDNVKFKETHYDRAGYGKLAFRCDFGPTQFVEVRRAVMHTIDRNEFAQTFTGGYGSVVDAPYYVGSEAYLAVKDRLKLNKYEYSVEKAKQSLQDGGWVYNADGSAYDETKGGVRYKKLSGYELTYNNLGFASTDNKYKTVKVDGAYYMPLVINWMGTQPNPVTDQLITAWQNNPTAGEKIGAYITYATGDMNSALYGEYGQMPAYGFTKARYGAVNFATGFTSAVYDQSFYWTIDQSMYHNYSSNYLMDEADFLSAYND
;
A
#
# COMPACT_ATOMS: atom_id res chain seq x y z
N MET A 1 -3.90 -45.40 3.28
CA MET A 1 -5.33 -45.50 2.93
C MET A 1 -6.27 -45.11 4.08
N ASN A 2 -5.77 -44.44 5.10
CA ASN A 2 -6.58 -44.02 6.30
C ASN A 2 -6.63 -42.50 6.53
N PHE A 3 -6.27 -41.68 5.54
CA PHE A 3 -6.28 -40.22 5.68
C PHE A 3 -7.50 -39.51 5.04
N ILE A 4 -8.34 -40.27 4.32
CA ILE A 4 -9.47 -39.73 3.53
C ILE A 4 -10.79 -39.72 4.31
N LYS A 5 -10.82 -40.28 5.53
CA LYS A 5 -12.09 -40.37 6.30
C LYS A 5 -12.39 -39.22 7.25
N TYR A 6 -11.49 -38.22 7.40
CA TYR A 6 -11.65 -37.14 8.38
C TYR A 6 -12.10 -35.77 7.82
N ILE A 7 -12.28 -35.64 6.51
CA ILE A 7 -12.61 -34.32 5.91
C ILE A 7 -14.11 -34.15 5.59
N THR A 8 -14.95 -35.15 5.86
CA THR A 8 -16.36 -35.09 5.44
C THR A 8 -17.35 -34.44 6.42
N ASN A 9 -16.94 -33.91 7.56
CA ASN A 9 -17.89 -33.38 8.56
C ASN A 9 -17.48 -32.08 9.27
N ALA A 10 -16.76 -31.15 8.62
CA ALA A 10 -16.58 -29.81 9.18
C ALA A 10 -17.66 -28.87 8.66
N VAL A 11 -18.78 -28.82 9.37
CA VAL A 11 -19.82 -27.77 9.18
C VAL A 11 -19.48 -26.63 10.12
N PHE A 12 -18.91 -25.52 9.61
CA PHE A 12 -18.80 -24.30 10.36
C PHE A 12 -20.13 -23.55 10.33
N ARG A 13 -20.83 -23.47 11.46
CA ARG A 13 -21.97 -22.59 11.66
C ARG A 13 -21.45 -21.26 12.19
N GLN A 14 -21.42 -20.24 11.34
CA GLN A 14 -21.36 -18.86 11.79
C GLN A 14 -22.72 -18.24 11.55
N VAL A 15 -23.44 -17.97 12.64
CA VAL A 15 -24.75 -17.31 12.59
C VAL A 15 -24.51 -15.83 12.80
N PHE A 16 -24.47 -15.08 11.71
CA PHE A 16 -24.79 -13.66 11.74
C PHE A 16 -25.85 -13.41 10.68
N CYS A 17 -27.02 -13.03 11.17
CA CYS A 17 -28.16 -12.55 10.37
C CYS A 17 -28.50 -13.38 9.11
N GLY A 18 -28.79 -14.66 9.26
CA GLY A 18 -29.50 -15.43 8.24
C GLY A 18 -28.69 -15.94 7.02
N ILE A 19 -27.37 -15.78 6.97
CA ILE A 19 -26.56 -16.26 5.86
C ILE A 19 -25.92 -17.60 6.24
N LYS A 20 -26.30 -18.67 5.53
CA LYS A 20 -25.62 -19.98 5.58
C LYS A 20 -24.76 -20.12 4.35
N THR A 21 -23.42 -20.13 4.54
CA THR A 21 -22.47 -20.54 3.50
C THR A 21 -22.25 -22.02 3.63
N VAL A 22 -22.56 -22.78 2.60
CA VAL A 22 -22.28 -24.23 2.54
C VAL A 22 -21.18 -24.45 1.51
N TRP A 23 -20.05 -24.98 1.97
CA TRP A 23 -18.94 -25.39 1.10
C TRP A 23 -19.24 -26.82 0.63
N VAL A 24 -19.34 -27.03 -0.66
CA VAL A 24 -19.48 -28.37 -1.24
C VAL A 24 -18.23 -28.67 -2.05
N TYR A 25 -17.47 -29.66 -1.60
CA TYR A 25 -16.32 -30.18 -2.36
C TYR A 25 -16.78 -31.36 -3.21
N LYS A 26 -16.57 -31.28 -4.51
CA LYS A 26 -16.78 -32.40 -5.43
C LYS A 26 -15.40 -32.96 -5.81
N ILE A 27 -15.10 -34.17 -5.35
CA ILE A 27 -13.91 -34.89 -5.77
C ILE A 27 -14.29 -35.66 -7.04
N VAL A 28 -13.72 -35.27 -8.16
CA VAL A 28 -13.85 -36.03 -9.41
C VAL A 28 -12.60 -36.90 -9.55
N ASN A 29 -12.80 -38.20 -9.52
CA ASN A 29 -11.72 -39.19 -9.74
C ASN A 29 -11.37 -39.21 -11.22
N MET A 30 -10.25 -38.63 -11.57
CA MET A 30 -9.65 -38.79 -12.90
C MET A 30 -8.34 -39.54 -12.80
N ASN A 31 -8.08 -40.42 -13.78
CA ASN A 31 -6.99 -41.39 -13.85
C ASN A 31 -5.62 -40.87 -13.39
N LYS A 32 -4.90 -41.73 -12.70
CA LYS A 32 -3.65 -41.65 -11.93
C LYS A 32 -2.47 -40.75 -12.38
N LYS A 33 -2.66 -39.69 -13.20
CA LYS A 33 -1.56 -38.84 -13.63
C LYS A 33 -1.78 -37.32 -13.50
N LYS A 34 -2.97 -36.86 -13.08
CA LYS A 34 -3.21 -35.42 -12.76
C LYS A 34 -4.20 -35.31 -11.60
N ILE A 35 -3.76 -34.90 -10.44
CA ILE A 35 -4.63 -34.50 -9.33
C ILE A 35 -4.77 -32.98 -9.43
N GLY A 36 -5.90 -32.53 -9.94
CA GLY A 36 -6.29 -31.12 -9.87
C GLY A 36 -7.33 -30.94 -8.76
N ILE A 37 -7.09 -30.02 -7.85
CA ILE A 37 -8.08 -29.61 -6.85
C ILE A 37 -8.86 -28.45 -7.47
N TRP A 38 -10.12 -28.66 -7.78
CA TRP A 38 -11.02 -27.61 -8.25
C TRP A 38 -11.83 -27.09 -7.08
N THR A 39 -11.73 -25.84 -6.79
CA THR A 39 -12.57 -25.16 -5.80
C THR A 39 -13.77 -24.56 -6.53
N VAL A 40 -14.94 -25.18 -6.42
CA VAL A 40 -16.18 -24.60 -6.92
C VAL A 40 -16.84 -23.85 -5.76
N THR A 41 -16.83 -22.54 -5.83
CA THR A 41 -17.58 -21.69 -4.88
C THR A 41 -19.03 -21.60 -5.36
N ALA A 42 -19.92 -22.42 -4.82
CA ALA A 42 -21.35 -22.26 -5.03
C ALA A 42 -21.92 -21.35 -3.95
N VAL A 43 -22.35 -20.15 -4.33
CA VAL A 43 -23.17 -19.29 -3.48
C VAL A 43 -24.60 -19.80 -3.55
N LEU A 44 -25.06 -20.50 -2.51
CA LEU A 44 -26.42 -20.98 -2.43
C LEU A 44 -27.23 -20.19 -1.41
N ALA A 45 -28.15 -19.48 -1.99
CA ALA A 45 -29.49 -19.07 -1.52
C ALA A 45 -29.71 -18.68 -0.06
N LEU A 46 -30.03 -17.45 0.06
CA LEU A 46 -30.75 -16.77 1.11
C LEU A 46 -32.15 -17.37 1.31
N SER A 47 -32.46 -17.85 2.48
CA SER A 47 -33.85 -17.96 2.90
C SER A 47 -34.03 -17.31 4.27
N GLY A 48 -34.74 -16.22 4.29
CA GLY A 48 -35.43 -15.69 5.46
C GLY A 48 -34.87 -14.40 6.07
N CYS A 49 -35.03 -13.31 5.38
CA CYS A 49 -35.46 -12.03 5.96
C CYS A 49 -36.18 -11.28 4.85
N THR A 50 -37.47 -11.11 5.01
CA THR A 50 -38.35 -10.44 4.07
C THR A 50 -38.08 -8.95 4.02
N ASN A 51 -37.14 -8.55 3.14
CA ASN A 51 -37.18 -7.26 2.51
C ASN A 51 -37.46 -7.49 1.02
N LYS A 52 -38.60 -7.00 0.55
CA LYS A 52 -39.16 -7.20 -0.79
C LYS A 52 -38.34 -6.41 -1.84
N ASN A 53 -37.07 -6.75 -2.05
CA ASN A 53 -36.39 -6.49 -3.30
C ASN A 53 -35.89 -7.84 -3.78
N ASN A 54 -36.63 -8.48 -4.66
CA ASN A 54 -36.31 -9.71 -5.34
C ASN A 54 -34.99 -9.50 -6.12
N GLU A 55 -33.86 -9.95 -5.57
CA GLU A 55 -32.64 -10.15 -6.35
C GLU A 55 -32.81 -11.43 -7.20
N ASN A 56 -33.71 -11.37 -8.19
CA ASN A 56 -34.00 -12.49 -9.10
C ASN A 56 -32.84 -12.82 -10.07
N PHE A 57 -31.70 -12.14 -9.97
CA PHE A 57 -30.58 -12.29 -10.88
C PHE A 57 -29.51 -13.30 -10.41
N LEU A 58 -29.62 -13.86 -9.22
CA LEU A 58 -28.59 -14.76 -8.67
C LEU A 58 -28.31 -15.99 -9.55
N ASN A 59 -29.32 -16.46 -10.29
CA ASN A 59 -29.17 -17.58 -11.22
C ASN A 59 -28.49 -17.19 -12.54
N ASP A 60 -28.36 -15.91 -12.82
CA ASP A 60 -27.73 -15.40 -14.04
C ASP A 60 -26.28 -14.95 -13.82
N VAL A 61 -25.77 -15.11 -12.58
CA VAL A 61 -24.38 -14.80 -12.24
C VAL A 61 -23.44 -15.85 -12.84
N VAL A 62 -22.46 -15.39 -13.59
CA VAL A 62 -21.39 -16.21 -14.13
C VAL A 62 -20.22 -16.25 -13.14
N VAL A 63 -19.81 -17.46 -12.76
CA VAL A 63 -18.62 -17.67 -11.92
C VAL A 63 -17.44 -17.91 -12.84
N ARG A 64 -16.41 -17.11 -12.64
CA ARG A 64 -15.17 -17.21 -13.41
C ARG A 64 -14.27 -18.32 -12.87
N GLU A 65 -13.59 -19.03 -13.76
CA GLU A 65 -12.54 -19.99 -13.37
C GLU A 65 -11.27 -19.20 -12.93
N ASP A 66 -10.55 -19.77 -11.97
CA ASP A 66 -9.29 -19.21 -11.49
C ASP A 66 -8.11 -19.83 -12.27
N TYR A 67 -7.46 -19.02 -13.08
CA TYR A 67 -6.28 -19.40 -13.88
C TYR A 67 -4.97 -18.83 -13.33
N SER A 68 -4.98 -18.22 -12.15
CA SER A 68 -3.81 -17.57 -11.56
C SER A 68 -2.57 -18.46 -11.48
N SER A 69 -2.76 -19.76 -11.18
CA SER A 69 -1.65 -20.73 -11.12
C SER A 69 -1.03 -21.00 -12.50
N VAL A 70 -1.84 -21.05 -13.56
CA VAL A 70 -1.36 -21.25 -14.95
C VAL A 70 -0.63 -20.02 -15.42
N TYR A 71 -1.21 -18.85 -15.21
CA TYR A 71 -0.63 -17.56 -15.54
C TYR A 71 0.73 -17.36 -14.84
N SER A 72 0.80 -17.63 -13.54
CA SER A 72 2.04 -17.55 -12.76
C SER A 72 3.11 -18.52 -13.26
N ALA A 73 2.73 -19.77 -13.63
CA ALA A 73 3.68 -20.76 -14.13
C ALA A 73 4.28 -20.36 -15.50
N ILE A 74 3.48 -19.76 -16.38
CA ILE A 74 3.97 -19.24 -17.66
C ILE A 74 4.85 -18.00 -17.42
N GLY A 75 4.42 -17.10 -16.56
CA GLY A 75 5.13 -15.88 -16.23
C GLY A 75 6.54 -16.09 -15.71
N LYS A 76 6.76 -17.11 -14.87
CA LYS A 76 8.10 -17.47 -14.37
C LYS A 76 9.10 -17.88 -15.46
N ARG A 77 8.63 -18.21 -16.66
CA ARG A 77 9.46 -18.63 -17.80
C ARG A 77 9.81 -17.50 -18.74
N VAL A 78 9.16 -16.34 -18.61
CA VAL A 78 9.38 -15.19 -19.50
C VAL A 78 10.53 -14.36 -18.97
N THR A 79 11.54 -14.14 -19.79
CA THR A 79 12.67 -13.24 -19.53
C THR A 79 12.57 -12.00 -20.40
N ILE A 80 13.23 -10.91 -20.02
CA ILE A 80 13.07 -9.60 -20.70
C ILE A 80 13.51 -9.66 -22.19
N ASP A 81 14.45 -10.50 -22.55
CA ASP A 81 14.92 -10.68 -23.92
C ASP A 81 13.94 -11.47 -24.83
N MET A 82 12.94 -12.13 -24.24
CA MET A 82 11.84 -12.80 -24.95
C MET A 82 10.71 -11.82 -25.34
N VAL A 83 10.73 -10.59 -24.81
CA VAL A 83 9.62 -9.66 -24.95
C VAL A 83 9.69 -8.91 -26.28
N THR A 84 8.55 -8.86 -26.99
CA THR A 84 8.34 -8.04 -28.18
C THR A 84 7.30 -6.97 -27.88
N GLU A 85 7.63 -5.71 -28.15
CA GLU A 85 6.70 -4.59 -28.05
C GLU A 85 6.09 -4.29 -29.43
N LYS A 86 4.76 -4.20 -29.50
CA LYS A 86 4.04 -3.79 -30.72
C LYS A 86 3.91 -2.25 -30.81
N SER A 87 3.48 -1.77 -31.94
CA SER A 87 3.39 -0.32 -32.21
C SER A 87 2.46 0.44 -31.29
N ASP A 88 1.47 -0.23 -30.71
CA ASP A 88 0.51 0.32 -29.75
C ASP A 88 1.05 0.37 -28.29
N GLY A 89 2.30 -0.06 -28.07
CA GLY A 89 2.96 -0.06 -26.77
C GLY A 89 2.68 -1.29 -25.89
N ARG A 90 1.92 -2.26 -26.42
CA ARG A 90 1.66 -3.53 -25.71
C ARG A 90 2.85 -4.47 -25.84
N ALA A 91 3.11 -5.22 -24.77
CA ALA A 91 4.21 -6.18 -24.68
C ALA A 91 3.69 -7.61 -24.82
N TYR A 92 4.44 -8.44 -25.55
CA TYR A 92 4.12 -9.84 -25.83
C TYR A 92 5.33 -10.73 -25.63
N ALA A 93 5.10 -11.99 -25.25
CA ALA A 93 6.14 -13.01 -25.21
C ALA A 93 5.64 -14.31 -25.84
N VAL A 94 6.53 -15.05 -26.48
CA VAL A 94 6.23 -16.39 -27.03
C VAL A 94 6.73 -17.45 -26.06
N VAL A 95 5.83 -18.30 -25.58
CA VAL A 95 6.14 -19.41 -24.70
C VAL A 95 5.53 -20.68 -25.31
N ASP A 96 6.36 -21.71 -25.53
CA ASP A 96 5.96 -22.96 -26.19
C ASP A 96 5.28 -22.79 -27.56
N GLY A 97 5.71 -21.75 -28.30
CA GLY A 97 5.19 -21.44 -29.64
C GLY A 97 3.87 -20.66 -29.64
N LYS A 98 3.35 -20.26 -28.48
CA LYS A 98 2.15 -19.47 -28.33
C LYS A 98 2.51 -18.05 -27.85
N GLU A 99 1.94 -17.02 -28.51
CA GLU A 99 2.13 -15.62 -28.13
C GLU A 99 1.13 -15.24 -27.03
N TYR A 100 1.64 -14.62 -25.95
CA TYR A 100 0.85 -14.09 -24.85
C TYR A 100 1.05 -12.59 -24.72
N GLU A 101 -0.03 -11.84 -24.56
CA GLU A 101 0.03 -10.43 -24.13
C GLU A 101 0.40 -10.40 -22.62
N LEU A 102 1.37 -9.54 -22.28
CA LEU A 102 1.85 -9.39 -20.91
C LEU A 102 1.00 -8.35 -20.18
N GLY A 103 0.15 -8.81 -19.28
CA GLY A 103 -0.74 -7.99 -18.49
C GLY A 103 -0.02 -7.23 -17.37
N MET A 104 -0.74 -6.31 -16.72
CA MET A 104 -0.16 -5.44 -15.71
C MET A 104 0.29 -6.18 -14.46
N ASP A 105 -0.44 -7.21 -14.04
CA ASP A 105 -0.06 -8.05 -12.91
C ASP A 105 1.24 -8.82 -13.20
N PHE A 106 1.38 -9.40 -14.40
CA PHE A 106 2.62 -10.03 -14.81
C PHE A 106 3.78 -9.02 -14.84
N LEU A 107 3.61 -7.88 -15.52
CA LEU A 107 4.66 -6.86 -15.65
C LEU A 107 5.08 -6.30 -14.28
N SER A 108 4.12 -6.12 -13.35
CA SER A 108 4.42 -5.66 -12.00
C SER A 108 5.26 -6.65 -11.20
N MET A 109 5.01 -7.95 -11.37
CA MET A 109 5.82 -9.00 -10.75
C MET A 109 7.17 -9.19 -11.45
N ALA A 110 7.19 -9.12 -12.80
CA ALA A 110 8.41 -9.30 -13.58
C ALA A 110 9.45 -8.21 -13.27
N MET A 111 9.02 -6.96 -13.07
CA MET A 111 9.96 -5.88 -12.75
C MET A 111 10.71 -6.08 -11.43
N VAL A 112 10.22 -6.92 -10.53
CA VAL A 112 10.86 -7.17 -9.24
C VAL A 112 11.43 -8.59 -9.08
N TYR A 113 10.97 -9.57 -9.86
CA TYR A 113 11.42 -10.96 -9.73
C TYR A 113 12.15 -11.51 -10.96
N ASN A 114 11.98 -10.92 -12.16
CA ASN A 114 12.57 -11.41 -13.41
C ASN A 114 13.71 -10.49 -13.89
N THR A 115 14.52 -10.01 -12.97
CA THR A 115 15.60 -9.04 -13.26
C THR A 115 16.98 -9.68 -13.44
N ALA A 116 17.07 -11.00 -13.54
CA ALA A 116 18.32 -11.68 -13.83
C ALA A 116 18.92 -11.18 -15.15
N PRO A 117 20.24 -10.94 -15.21
CA PRO A 117 20.89 -10.55 -16.46
C PRO A 117 20.69 -11.59 -17.56
N VAL A 118 20.24 -11.13 -18.75
CA VAL A 118 19.98 -12.00 -19.91
C VAL A 118 20.12 -11.22 -21.22
N GLY A 119 20.68 -11.85 -22.25
CA GLY A 119 20.82 -11.25 -23.58
C GLY A 119 21.58 -9.90 -23.54
N SER A 120 20.98 -8.83 -24.01
CA SER A 120 21.54 -7.49 -23.99
C SER A 120 21.44 -6.78 -22.63
N PHE A 121 20.68 -7.32 -21.71
CA PHE A 121 20.49 -6.78 -20.36
C PHE A 121 21.53 -7.41 -19.42
N THR A 122 22.68 -6.77 -19.29
CA THR A 122 23.87 -7.32 -18.61
C THR A 122 23.88 -7.10 -17.09
N THR A 123 22.94 -6.29 -16.57
CA THR A 123 22.77 -6.05 -15.13
C THR A 123 21.31 -6.15 -14.72
N PRO A 124 21.02 -6.51 -13.44
CA PRO A 124 19.67 -6.51 -12.90
C PRO A 124 18.95 -5.16 -13.08
N THR A 125 19.65 -4.05 -12.94
CA THR A 125 19.11 -2.70 -13.09
C THR A 125 18.66 -2.43 -14.53
N GLN A 126 19.38 -2.91 -15.55
CA GLN A 126 18.96 -2.77 -16.93
C GLN A 126 17.67 -3.56 -17.22
N ALA A 127 17.59 -4.80 -16.73
CA ALA A 127 16.38 -5.62 -16.85
C ALA A 127 15.20 -4.98 -16.09
N TYR A 128 15.42 -4.53 -14.85
CA TYR A 128 14.43 -3.80 -14.05
C TYR A 128 13.89 -2.57 -14.78
N ASN A 129 14.77 -1.71 -15.30
CA ASN A 129 14.35 -0.47 -15.99
C ASN A 129 13.53 -0.76 -17.22
N GLU A 130 13.82 -1.85 -17.94
CA GLU A 130 13.03 -2.23 -19.13
C GLU A 130 11.66 -2.80 -18.74
N TRP A 131 11.59 -3.70 -17.75
CA TRP A 131 10.33 -4.17 -17.21
C TRP A 131 9.48 -3.01 -16.66
N TRP A 132 10.10 -2.08 -15.92
CA TRP A 132 9.46 -0.89 -15.41
C TRP A 132 8.87 -0.02 -16.56
N ARG A 133 9.59 0.15 -17.65
CA ARG A 133 9.11 0.88 -18.82
C ARG A 133 7.84 0.24 -19.41
N LEU A 134 7.85 -1.07 -19.58
CA LEU A 134 6.71 -1.82 -20.10
C LEU A 134 5.51 -1.76 -19.14
N PHE A 135 5.76 -1.90 -17.83
CA PHE A 135 4.74 -1.76 -16.80
C PHE A 135 4.09 -0.35 -16.85
N ILE A 136 4.88 0.70 -16.92
CA ILE A 136 4.38 2.09 -16.97
C ILE A 136 3.54 2.32 -18.24
N GLN A 137 3.94 1.77 -19.37
CA GLN A 137 3.15 1.86 -20.63
C GLN A 137 1.83 1.11 -20.52
N ARG A 138 1.84 -0.12 -19.97
CA ARG A 138 0.63 -0.91 -19.74
C ARG A 138 -0.32 -0.19 -18.76
N TRP A 139 0.21 0.33 -17.69
CA TRP A 139 -0.57 1.11 -16.72
C TRP A 139 -1.25 2.32 -17.38
N ASN A 140 -0.51 3.05 -18.19
CA ASN A 140 -1.05 4.20 -18.92
C ASN A 140 -2.14 3.80 -19.94
N LEU A 141 -2.02 2.63 -20.58
CA LEU A 141 -3.07 2.08 -21.44
C LEU A 141 -4.35 1.73 -20.68
N LEU A 142 -4.23 1.20 -19.47
CA LEU A 142 -5.35 0.70 -18.66
C LEU A 142 -6.01 1.77 -17.81
N VAL A 143 -5.33 2.87 -17.51
CA VAL A 143 -5.85 4.00 -16.72
C VAL A 143 -6.51 3.52 -15.41
N PRO A 144 -5.86 2.76 -14.53
CA PRO A 144 -6.46 2.35 -13.26
C PRO A 144 -6.65 3.53 -12.30
N GLU A 145 -5.96 4.62 -12.56
CA GLU A 145 -6.04 5.89 -11.84
C GLU A 145 -5.88 7.05 -12.81
N VAL A 146 -6.41 8.21 -12.45
CA VAL A 146 -6.14 9.48 -13.13
C VAL A 146 -5.15 10.26 -12.29
N PRO A 147 -3.87 10.39 -12.67
CA PRO A 147 -2.95 11.31 -12.02
C PRO A 147 -3.44 12.75 -12.23
N LEU A 148 -3.71 13.46 -11.15
CA LEU A 148 -4.26 14.81 -11.20
C LEU A 148 -3.16 15.88 -11.16
N TYR A 149 -2.17 15.68 -10.28
CA TYR A 149 -1.05 16.61 -10.10
C TYR A 149 0.12 15.93 -9.38
N SER A 150 1.33 16.41 -9.65
CA SER A 150 2.51 16.20 -8.81
C SER A 150 3.04 17.58 -8.41
N ASN A 151 3.08 17.84 -7.12
CA ASN A 151 3.43 19.16 -6.60
C ASN A 151 4.87 19.22 -6.10
N GLN A 152 5.41 20.42 -5.97
CA GLN A 152 6.60 20.68 -5.17
C GLN A 152 6.21 20.86 -3.70
N TYR A 153 7.04 20.37 -2.80
CA TYR A 153 6.96 20.66 -1.38
C TYR A 153 7.93 21.76 -1.00
N TYR A 154 7.46 22.73 -0.25
CA TYR A 154 8.25 23.81 0.31
C TYR A 154 8.27 23.67 1.83
N ASP A 155 9.47 23.62 2.39
CA ASP A 155 9.68 23.65 3.83
C ASP A 155 10.21 25.03 4.19
N VAL A 156 9.37 25.86 4.85
CA VAL A 156 9.76 27.22 5.28
C VAL A 156 10.04 27.21 6.78
N TYR A 157 11.20 27.68 7.17
CA TYR A 157 11.68 27.49 8.52
C TYR A 157 12.46 28.69 9.09
N ASN A 158 12.50 28.76 10.42
CA ASN A 158 13.26 29.77 11.16
C ASN A 158 14.75 29.63 10.88
N ALA A 159 15.42 30.72 10.54
CA ALA A 159 16.85 30.75 10.19
C ALA A 159 17.79 30.33 11.33
N LYS A 160 17.29 30.17 12.57
CA LYS A 160 18.06 29.54 13.66
C LYS A 160 18.41 28.08 13.36
N ILE A 161 17.66 27.42 12.47
CA ILE A 161 17.95 26.06 12.01
C ILE A 161 18.92 26.15 10.84
N ASP A 162 20.06 25.48 10.99
CA ASP A 162 21.10 25.36 9.97
C ASP A 162 21.20 23.94 9.47
N ARG A 163 21.56 23.76 8.19
CA ARG A 163 21.73 22.46 7.50
C ARG A 163 20.47 21.60 7.41
N LEU A 164 19.30 22.20 7.42
CA LEU A 164 18.07 21.47 7.09
C LEU A 164 18.05 21.23 5.57
N LYS A 165 18.22 19.96 5.15
CA LYS A 165 18.29 19.55 3.74
C LYS A 165 17.25 18.48 3.49
N THR A 166 16.06 18.90 3.11
CA THR A 166 15.00 17.99 2.67
C THR A 166 15.14 17.64 1.19
N ASN A 167 14.61 16.50 0.80
CA ASN A 167 14.62 16.01 -0.57
C ASN A 167 13.42 15.05 -0.78
N PRO A 168 13.17 14.52 -1.99
CA PRO A 168 12.01 13.67 -2.25
C PRO A 168 11.85 12.43 -1.35
N TYR A 169 12.93 11.98 -0.73
CA TYR A 169 12.97 10.78 0.13
C TYR A 169 13.23 11.09 1.60
N TRP A 170 13.76 12.27 1.89
CA TRP A 170 14.02 12.75 3.25
C TRP A 170 13.14 13.96 3.56
N SER A 171 12.12 13.72 4.37
CA SER A 171 11.26 14.77 4.92
C SER A 171 11.99 15.61 5.96
N VAL A 172 11.31 16.62 6.50
CA VAL A 172 11.84 17.42 7.62
C VAL A 172 12.28 16.55 8.81
N THR A 173 11.58 15.44 9.10
CA THR A 173 11.93 14.56 10.23
C THR A 173 13.17 13.71 9.96
N ASP A 174 13.53 13.47 8.72
CA ASP A 174 14.81 12.86 8.37
C ASP A 174 15.93 13.91 8.41
N ALA A 175 15.72 15.04 7.75
CA ALA A 175 16.71 16.09 7.61
C ALA A 175 17.07 16.77 8.94
N ILE A 176 16.12 16.85 9.89
CA ILE A 176 16.34 17.49 11.19
C ILE A 176 17.36 16.73 12.06
N VAL A 177 17.56 15.43 11.83
CA VAL A 177 18.56 14.63 12.55
C VAL A 177 19.98 15.20 12.32
N GLY A 178 20.31 15.54 11.07
CA GLY A 178 21.61 16.15 10.71
C GLY A 178 21.69 17.67 10.85
N ALA A 179 20.55 18.32 11.15
CA ALA A 179 20.47 19.77 11.29
C ALA A 179 21.08 20.26 12.62
N ARG A 180 21.26 21.57 12.74
CA ARG A 180 21.77 22.26 13.94
C ARG A 180 20.89 23.47 14.27
N VAL A 181 20.88 23.85 15.54
CA VAL A 181 20.27 25.09 16.01
C VAL A 181 21.38 26.03 16.46
N THR A 182 21.28 27.31 16.07
CA THR A 182 22.26 28.35 16.36
C THR A 182 21.97 29.11 17.64
N THR A 183 20.79 28.93 18.24
CA THR A 183 20.38 29.57 19.49
C THR A 183 20.71 28.71 20.70
N ALA A 184 20.92 29.38 21.86
CA ALA A 184 21.37 28.72 23.10
C ALA A 184 20.38 27.70 23.68
N ASP A 185 19.06 27.83 23.38
CA ASP A 185 18.03 26.90 23.83
C ASP A 185 18.08 25.57 23.12
N ASN A 186 18.81 25.48 21.99
CA ASN A 186 19.03 24.29 21.18
C ASN A 186 17.75 23.45 20.99
N SER A 187 16.64 24.10 20.66
CA SER A 187 15.34 23.49 20.53
C SER A 187 14.63 23.89 19.25
N VAL A 188 13.74 22.97 18.78
CA VAL A 188 12.89 23.17 17.60
C VAL A 188 11.46 22.78 17.90
N VAL A 189 10.52 23.57 17.39
CA VAL A 189 9.09 23.26 17.38
C VAL A 189 8.67 22.93 15.96
N LEU A 190 8.28 21.68 15.73
CA LEU A 190 7.74 21.18 14.46
C LEU A 190 6.22 21.26 14.48
N GLY A 191 5.64 21.80 13.43
CA GLY A 191 4.20 21.88 13.25
C GLY A 191 3.66 20.81 12.30
N SER A 192 2.48 20.29 12.59
CA SER A 192 1.74 19.35 11.71
C SER A 192 0.27 19.74 11.61
N ASN A 193 -0.27 19.68 10.39
CA ASN A 193 -1.71 19.85 10.16
C ASN A 193 -2.54 18.65 10.67
N THR A 194 -1.89 17.51 10.95
CA THR A 194 -2.52 16.31 11.50
C THR A 194 -2.24 16.22 13.00
N GLU A 195 -3.26 15.89 13.79
CA GLU A 195 -3.10 15.67 15.23
C GLU A 195 -2.35 14.37 15.51
N LEU A 196 -1.47 14.40 16.52
CA LEU A 196 -0.87 13.18 17.07
C LEU A 196 -1.94 12.31 17.74
N SER A 197 -1.97 11.03 17.44
CA SER A 197 -2.84 10.06 18.11
C SER A 197 -2.15 9.35 19.29
N GLY A 198 -0.82 9.39 19.34
CA GLY A 198 0.01 8.69 20.33
C GLY A 198 0.46 7.30 19.88
N ALA A 199 0.22 6.93 18.62
CA ALA A 199 0.66 5.65 18.06
C ALA A 199 2.15 5.68 17.68
N PHE A 200 3.05 5.89 18.66
CA PHE A 200 4.48 6.15 18.42
C PHE A 200 5.35 4.89 18.39
N ARG A 201 4.80 3.70 18.64
CA ARG A 201 5.61 2.48 18.74
C ARG A 201 5.31 1.44 17.67
N ASN A 202 4.20 1.54 16.99
CA ASN A 202 3.85 0.57 15.97
C ASN A 202 2.93 1.13 14.89
N SER A 203 3.02 0.51 13.73
CA SER A 203 2.28 0.90 12.55
C SER A 203 0.81 0.46 12.52
N SER A 204 0.39 -0.57 13.27
CA SER A 204 -1.00 -1.05 13.18
C SER A 204 -1.36 -1.97 14.34
N PHE A 205 -1.95 -1.42 15.42
CA PHE A 205 -2.54 -2.22 16.47
C PHE A 205 -4.03 -1.89 16.64
N GLY A 206 -4.88 -2.88 16.39
CA GLY A 206 -6.32 -2.73 16.47
C GLY A 206 -6.85 -1.69 15.46
N LYS A 207 -7.69 -0.78 15.95
CA LYS A 207 -8.32 0.28 15.14
C LYS A 207 -7.48 1.56 15.00
N SER A 208 -6.30 1.60 15.60
CA SER A 208 -5.46 2.81 15.68
C SER A 208 -4.22 2.65 14.83
N ALA A 209 -4.37 2.76 13.52
CA ALA A 209 -3.23 2.96 12.63
C ALA A 209 -2.61 4.34 12.90
N PRO A 210 -1.27 4.49 12.89
CA PRO A 210 -0.62 5.78 13.01
C PRO A 210 -0.97 6.64 11.81
N ASN A 211 -1.20 7.90 12.06
CA ASN A 211 -1.32 8.91 11.01
C ASN A 211 0.06 9.48 10.63
N ALA A 212 0.10 10.40 9.67
CA ALA A 212 1.35 10.99 9.20
C ALA A 212 2.17 11.67 10.31
N ALA A 213 1.51 12.30 11.30
CA ALA A 213 2.20 12.94 12.42
C ALA A 213 2.80 11.90 13.39
N ASP A 214 2.10 10.78 13.64
CA ASP A 214 2.65 9.70 14.45
C ASP A 214 3.85 9.03 13.77
N LEU A 215 3.78 8.81 12.45
CA LEU A 215 4.90 8.27 11.66
C LEU A 215 6.11 9.19 11.70
N ALA A 216 5.92 10.51 11.70
CA ALA A 216 6.99 11.48 11.86
C ALA A 216 7.69 11.36 13.23
N VAL A 217 6.94 11.12 14.31
CA VAL A 217 7.52 10.83 15.63
C VAL A 217 8.22 9.49 15.66
N GLN A 218 7.64 8.44 15.02
CA GLN A 218 8.30 7.13 14.90
C GLN A 218 9.65 7.24 14.19
N ASN A 219 9.72 8.01 13.10
CA ASN A 219 10.95 8.22 12.34
C ASN A 219 12.07 8.87 13.18
N LEU A 220 11.71 9.78 14.08
CA LEU A 220 12.64 10.42 15.00
C LEU A 220 13.06 9.54 16.18
N THR A 221 12.27 8.52 16.53
CA THR A 221 12.49 7.70 17.72
C THR A 221 12.95 6.28 17.42
N SER A 222 12.97 5.88 16.15
CA SER A 222 13.52 4.62 15.68
C SER A 222 14.90 4.85 15.05
N GLY A 223 15.83 3.92 15.28
CA GLY A 223 17.16 4.01 14.74
C GLY A 223 17.90 2.68 14.80
N TYR A 224 19.12 2.68 14.28
CA TYR A 224 19.99 1.52 14.16
C TYR A 224 19.44 0.39 13.27
N SER A 225 18.58 0.73 12.30
CA SER A 225 18.16 -0.25 11.29
C SER A 225 19.36 -0.78 10.52
N THR A 226 19.39 -2.09 10.26
CA THR A 226 20.48 -2.76 9.55
C THR A 226 20.57 -2.37 8.08
N VAL A 227 19.43 -2.07 7.47
CA VAL A 227 19.27 -1.47 6.14
C VAL A 227 18.44 -0.20 6.29
N THR A 228 18.75 0.82 5.52
CA THR A 228 18.05 2.11 5.54
C THR A 228 17.98 2.70 4.14
N THR A 229 17.29 3.82 3.99
CA THR A 229 17.22 4.58 2.74
C THR A 229 18.16 5.79 2.82
N ASP A 230 19.05 5.93 1.86
CA ASP A 230 19.94 7.09 1.77
C ASP A 230 19.22 8.34 1.23
N GLU A 231 19.93 9.46 1.10
CA GLU A 231 19.37 10.73 0.59
C GLU A 231 18.91 10.67 -0.89
N LYS A 232 19.32 9.62 -1.62
CA LYS A 232 18.90 9.35 -3.00
C LYS A 232 17.73 8.36 -3.09
N GLY A 233 17.28 7.90 -1.95
CA GLY A 233 16.20 6.92 -1.85
C GLY A 233 16.63 5.47 -2.09
N ALA A 234 17.93 5.19 -2.21
CA ALA A 234 18.43 3.83 -2.38
C ALA A 234 18.50 3.09 -1.05
N PHE A 235 18.15 1.78 -1.06
CA PHE A 235 18.41 0.92 0.08
C PHE A 235 19.90 0.66 0.24
N VAL A 236 20.41 0.89 1.42
CA VAL A 236 21.84 0.72 1.75
C VAL A 236 21.99 0.00 3.09
N TRP A 237 23.03 -0.83 3.21
CA TRP A 237 23.45 -1.34 4.51
C TRP A 237 23.87 -0.19 5.43
N ALA A 238 23.53 -0.29 6.70
CA ALA A 238 24.00 0.65 7.71
C ALA A 238 25.53 0.66 7.79
N GLY A 239 26.10 1.80 8.19
CA GLY A 239 27.54 1.95 8.34
C GLY A 239 28.14 1.11 9.47
N THR A 240 29.49 1.09 9.55
CA THR A 240 30.26 0.28 10.52
C THR A 240 30.02 0.65 11.98
N ASP A 241 29.45 1.81 12.25
CA ASP A 241 29.00 2.20 13.60
C ASP A 241 27.79 1.37 14.08
N ILE A 242 27.03 0.77 13.15
CA ILE A 242 25.86 -0.05 13.43
C ILE A 242 26.12 -1.53 13.10
N LEU A 243 26.74 -1.80 11.96
CA LEU A 243 27.07 -3.17 11.51
C LEU A 243 28.57 -3.35 11.48
N ARG A 244 29.10 -4.36 12.18
CA ARG A 244 30.52 -4.72 12.05
C ARG A 244 30.78 -5.43 10.73
N TRP A 245 29.87 -6.30 10.33
CA TRP A 245 29.88 -6.96 9.02
C TRP A 245 28.52 -7.55 8.69
N HIS A 246 28.32 -7.86 7.43
CA HIS A 246 27.17 -8.60 6.91
C HIS A 246 27.60 -9.43 5.71
N THR A 247 26.82 -10.47 5.39
CA THR A 247 26.98 -11.26 4.17
C THR A 247 25.63 -11.60 3.56
N GLU A 248 25.61 -11.72 2.24
CA GLU A 248 24.50 -12.24 1.46
C GLU A 248 24.98 -13.51 0.75
N THR A 249 24.39 -14.65 1.07
CA THR A 249 24.79 -15.94 0.52
C THR A 249 23.63 -16.54 -0.30
N ALA A 250 23.86 -16.74 -1.60
CA ALA A 250 23.00 -17.57 -2.43
C ALA A 250 23.27 -19.04 -2.11
N ASN A 251 22.27 -19.78 -1.67
CA ASN A 251 22.40 -21.17 -1.27
C ASN A 251 22.17 -22.11 -2.46
N ALA A 252 22.70 -23.33 -2.37
CA ALA A 252 22.60 -24.33 -3.45
C ALA A 252 21.15 -24.79 -3.73
N ASP A 253 20.24 -24.63 -2.76
CA ASP A 253 18.83 -24.95 -2.86
C ASP A 253 17.96 -23.80 -3.41
N GLY A 254 18.60 -22.72 -3.91
CA GLY A 254 17.93 -21.56 -4.46
C GLY A 254 17.53 -20.50 -3.43
N THR A 255 17.63 -20.80 -2.13
CA THR A 255 17.34 -19.81 -1.06
C THR A 255 18.46 -18.80 -0.92
N LYS A 256 18.23 -17.70 -0.20
CA LYS A 256 19.24 -16.65 0.06
C LYS A 256 19.31 -16.35 1.56
N THR A 257 20.52 -16.36 2.11
CA THR A 257 20.75 -16.08 3.53
C THR A 257 21.44 -14.73 3.72
N PHE A 258 20.84 -13.90 4.56
CA PHE A 258 21.43 -12.67 5.08
C PHE A 258 21.99 -12.96 6.47
N THR A 259 23.30 -12.82 6.67
CA THR A 259 23.92 -12.93 7.99
C THR A 259 24.43 -11.55 8.40
N ILE A 260 24.08 -11.13 9.61
CA ILE A 260 24.27 -9.77 10.08
C ILE A 260 24.92 -9.80 11.46
N HIS A 261 26.03 -9.08 11.61
CA HIS A 261 26.72 -8.89 12.87
C HIS A 261 26.64 -7.41 13.27
N VAL A 262 25.86 -7.12 14.30
CA VAL A 262 25.65 -5.75 14.80
C VAL A 262 26.78 -5.31 15.72
N ALA A 263 26.96 -4.00 15.87
CA ALA A 263 27.98 -3.48 16.76
C ALA A 263 27.65 -3.76 18.24
N ASP A 264 28.66 -4.20 18.99
CA ASP A 264 28.58 -4.64 20.40
C ASP A 264 28.46 -3.50 21.43
N ASP A 265 28.52 -2.26 20.95
CA ASP A 265 28.50 -1.04 21.75
C ASP A 265 27.27 -0.15 21.47
N LEU A 266 26.24 -0.70 20.83
CA LEU A 266 24.95 -0.04 20.66
C LEU A 266 24.13 -0.11 21.94
N THR A 267 23.43 1.00 22.25
CA THR A 267 22.55 1.07 23.42
C THR A 267 21.26 1.80 23.11
N PHE A 268 20.21 1.45 23.81
CA PHE A 268 18.96 2.21 23.86
C PHE A 268 19.14 3.55 24.60
N SER A 269 18.10 4.38 24.57
CA SER A 269 18.08 5.70 25.22
C SER A 269 18.32 5.68 26.75
N ASN A 270 18.04 4.55 27.41
CA ASN A 270 18.31 4.33 28.86
C ASN A 270 19.68 3.70 29.13
N GLY A 271 20.48 3.40 28.13
CA GLY A 271 21.79 2.78 28.24
C GLY A 271 21.81 1.25 28.25
N GLU A 272 20.65 0.58 28.15
CA GLU A 272 20.59 -0.88 27.95
C GLU A 272 21.23 -1.25 26.62
N LYS A 273 22.02 -2.33 26.61
CA LYS A 273 22.68 -2.85 25.42
C LYS A 273 21.65 -3.34 24.39
N ILE A 274 21.98 -3.14 23.13
CA ILE A 274 21.25 -3.70 21.99
C ILE A 274 22.02 -4.92 21.48
N THR A 275 21.34 -6.04 21.39
CA THR A 275 21.88 -7.34 20.95
C THR A 275 21.12 -7.85 19.72
N ALA A 276 21.58 -8.94 19.13
CA ALA A 276 20.90 -9.62 18.03
C ALA A 276 19.47 -10.04 18.38
N GLU A 277 19.21 -10.38 19.65
CA GLU A 277 17.85 -10.70 20.13
C GLU A 277 16.89 -9.51 19.96
N ASN A 278 17.36 -8.28 20.19
CA ASN A 278 16.56 -7.07 20.02
C ASN A 278 16.18 -6.82 18.55
N TYR A 279 17.03 -7.21 17.59
CA TYR A 279 16.71 -7.11 16.15
C TYR A 279 15.70 -8.16 15.71
N LEU A 280 15.74 -9.36 16.29
CA LEU A 280 14.84 -10.45 15.95
C LEU A 280 13.48 -10.37 16.63
N VAL A 281 13.32 -9.62 17.74
CA VAL A 281 12.14 -9.68 18.59
C VAL A 281 10.84 -9.33 17.85
N SER A 282 10.82 -8.26 17.07
CA SER A 282 9.62 -7.86 16.32
C SER A 282 9.32 -8.81 15.16
N TYR A 283 10.36 -9.36 14.54
CA TYR A 283 10.24 -10.31 13.44
C TYR A 283 9.66 -11.66 13.88
N LEU A 284 10.22 -12.25 14.95
CA LEU A 284 9.70 -13.51 15.46
C LEU A 284 8.29 -13.34 16.06
N THR A 285 8.09 -12.35 16.93
CA THR A 285 6.76 -12.12 17.52
C THR A 285 5.72 -11.79 16.46
N GLY A 286 6.05 -10.96 15.46
CA GLY A 286 5.21 -10.65 14.29
C GLY A 286 4.95 -11.81 13.34
N SER A 287 5.48 -13.00 13.65
CA SER A 287 5.22 -14.25 12.93
C SER A 287 4.43 -15.25 13.80
N THR A 288 3.72 -14.80 14.82
CA THR A 288 3.01 -15.68 15.78
C THR A 288 1.51 -15.40 15.86
N PRO A 289 0.71 -16.40 16.24
CA PRO A 289 -0.71 -16.20 16.54
C PRO A 289 -0.95 -15.28 17.76
N VAL A 290 0.02 -15.17 18.67
CA VAL A 290 -0.04 -14.24 19.83
C VAL A 290 -0.09 -12.78 19.36
N MET A 291 0.75 -12.42 18.41
CA MET A 291 0.76 -11.07 17.81
C MET A 291 -0.53 -10.77 17.06
N LYS A 292 -1.03 -11.74 16.29
CA LYS A 292 -2.33 -11.60 15.61
C LYS A 292 -3.48 -11.35 16.58
N GLU A 293 -3.52 -12.09 17.69
CA GLU A 293 -4.54 -11.91 18.74
C GLU A 293 -4.38 -10.57 19.44
N ALA A 294 -3.14 -10.06 19.58
CA ALA A 294 -2.88 -8.73 20.13
C ALA A 294 -3.40 -7.58 19.25
N GLY A 295 -3.77 -7.87 18.01
CA GLY A 295 -4.26 -6.88 17.03
C GLY A 295 -3.20 -6.41 16.04
N GLY A 296 -2.00 -7.01 16.06
CA GLY A 296 -0.96 -6.85 15.05
C GLY A 296 -1.06 -7.86 13.92
N GLY A 297 -0.16 -7.77 12.93
CA GLY A 297 -0.03 -8.78 11.88
C GLY A 297 0.75 -10.01 12.34
N ASP A 298 0.59 -11.12 11.62
CA ASP A 298 1.32 -12.37 11.85
C ASP A 298 2.21 -12.80 10.67
N ALA A 299 2.41 -11.92 9.71
CA ALA A 299 3.10 -12.20 8.44
C ALA A 299 4.54 -11.66 8.34
N ALA A 300 5.14 -11.20 9.44
CA ALA A 300 6.48 -10.58 9.41
C ALA A 300 7.54 -11.49 8.78
N GLY A 301 7.50 -12.78 9.07
CA GLY A 301 8.44 -13.77 8.53
C GLY A 301 7.96 -14.52 7.29
N LEU A 302 6.90 -14.09 6.62
CA LEU A 302 6.26 -14.82 5.51
C LEU A 302 7.25 -15.28 4.43
N THR A 303 8.24 -14.46 4.12
CA THR A 303 9.23 -14.72 3.09
C THR A 303 10.37 -15.65 3.53
N ALA A 304 10.49 -15.92 4.83
CA ALA A 304 11.56 -16.75 5.38
C ALA A 304 11.20 -18.25 5.36
N VAL A 305 12.23 -19.08 5.22
CA VAL A 305 12.13 -20.54 5.27
C VAL A 305 11.61 -20.97 6.63
N GLY A 306 10.60 -21.86 6.66
CA GLY A 306 10.02 -22.40 7.90
C GLY A 306 8.93 -21.53 8.55
N TYR A 307 8.54 -20.43 7.93
CA TYR A 307 7.50 -19.53 8.45
C TYR A 307 6.19 -20.25 8.81
N GLU A 308 5.65 -21.10 7.93
CA GLU A 308 4.34 -21.74 8.15
C GLU A 308 4.35 -22.66 9.39
N ALA A 309 5.43 -23.40 9.59
CA ALA A 309 5.58 -24.25 10.77
C ALA A 309 5.66 -23.41 12.05
N PHE A 310 6.50 -22.37 12.05
CA PHE A 310 6.66 -21.47 13.18
C PHE A 310 5.37 -20.73 13.54
N ARG A 311 4.70 -20.16 12.54
CA ARG A 311 3.44 -19.42 12.70
C ARG A 311 2.30 -20.28 13.24
N SER A 312 2.25 -21.56 12.87
CA SER A 312 1.20 -22.48 13.30
C SER A 312 1.34 -22.97 14.74
N TYR A 313 2.49 -22.72 15.39
CA TYR A 313 2.70 -23.14 16.77
C TYR A 313 1.83 -22.33 17.74
N ALA A 314 1.02 -23.05 18.54
CA ALA A 314 0.02 -22.47 19.44
C ALA A 314 0.32 -22.69 20.94
N GLY A 315 1.54 -23.15 21.28
CA GLY A 315 1.99 -23.39 22.64
C GLY A 315 1.81 -24.84 23.13
N GLU A 316 1.43 -25.76 22.26
CA GLU A 316 1.30 -27.18 22.60
C GLU A 316 2.57 -27.95 22.17
N GLY A 317 3.08 -28.82 23.07
CA GLY A 317 4.35 -29.52 22.85
C GLY A 317 5.57 -28.63 23.06
N ASP A 318 6.67 -28.98 22.45
CA ASP A 318 7.90 -28.17 22.46
C ASP A 318 7.81 -27.00 21.47
N PRO A 319 8.48 -25.86 21.73
CA PRO A 319 8.53 -24.76 20.78
C PRO A 319 9.03 -25.20 19.41
N VAL A 320 8.35 -24.74 18.36
CA VAL A 320 8.76 -25.00 16.97
C VAL A 320 9.81 -23.97 16.57
N PRO A 321 11.05 -24.38 16.19
CA PRO A 321 12.06 -23.45 15.72
C PRO A 321 11.71 -22.87 14.35
N PHE A 322 12.00 -21.59 14.16
CA PHE A 322 11.88 -20.90 12.88
C PHE A 322 13.15 -21.20 12.06
N SER A 323 13.13 -22.26 11.26
CA SER A 323 14.34 -22.83 10.66
C SER A 323 15.14 -21.88 9.77
N GLY A 324 14.48 -20.90 9.13
CA GLY A 324 15.13 -19.85 8.34
C GLY A 324 15.65 -18.67 9.14
N VAL A 325 15.46 -18.65 10.46
CA VAL A 325 15.91 -17.56 11.32
C VAL A 325 16.84 -18.11 12.40
N ARG A 326 18.02 -17.51 12.57
CA ARG A 326 19.03 -17.98 13.53
C ARG A 326 19.47 -16.85 14.45
N LEU A 327 19.57 -17.13 15.72
CA LEU A 327 20.32 -16.34 16.69
C LEU A 327 21.64 -17.05 16.95
N LEU A 328 22.70 -16.64 16.22
CA LEU A 328 23.98 -17.33 16.15
C LEU A 328 24.87 -17.08 17.39
N ASP A 329 24.86 -15.83 17.85
CA ASP A 329 25.51 -15.40 19.09
C ASP A 329 24.86 -14.08 19.60
N GLU A 330 25.45 -13.46 20.62
CA GLU A 330 24.92 -12.23 21.24
C GLU A 330 24.70 -11.07 20.25
N TYR A 331 25.52 -11.00 19.18
CA TYR A 331 25.51 -9.89 18.23
C TYR A 331 25.31 -10.34 16.78
N THR A 332 25.16 -11.65 16.54
CA THR A 332 25.01 -12.20 15.20
C THR A 332 23.70 -12.95 15.03
N PHE A 333 23.00 -12.64 13.96
CA PHE A 333 21.81 -13.37 13.54
C PHE A 333 21.76 -13.57 12.03
N SER A 334 20.93 -14.48 11.56
CA SER A 334 20.70 -14.63 10.14
C SER A 334 19.24 -14.90 9.80
N VAL A 335 18.85 -14.51 8.57
CA VAL A 335 17.55 -14.82 7.99
C VAL A 335 17.75 -15.41 6.60
N THR A 336 17.11 -16.56 6.36
CA THR A 336 17.13 -17.25 5.06
C THR A 336 15.78 -17.08 4.39
N VAL A 337 15.81 -16.43 3.23
CA VAL A 337 14.62 -16.16 2.39
C VAL A 337 14.38 -17.35 1.49
N LYS A 338 13.11 -17.73 1.28
CA LYS A 338 12.68 -18.81 0.39
C LYS A 338 13.13 -18.55 -1.05
N GLU A 339 13.31 -19.61 -1.83
CA GLU A 339 13.72 -19.58 -3.24
C GLU A 339 12.87 -18.60 -4.07
N GLU A 340 11.55 -18.62 -3.89
CA GLU A 340 10.61 -17.77 -4.62
C GLU A 340 10.80 -16.25 -4.42
N TYR A 341 11.45 -15.86 -3.31
CA TYR A 341 11.77 -14.47 -2.98
C TYR A 341 13.26 -14.13 -3.11
N ALA A 342 14.13 -15.12 -3.35
CA ALA A 342 15.58 -14.93 -3.36
C ALA A 342 16.06 -13.98 -4.48
N ASN A 343 15.35 -13.96 -5.61
CA ASN A 343 15.66 -13.12 -6.77
C ASN A 343 14.89 -11.77 -6.77
N TYR A 344 14.28 -11.41 -5.65
CA TYR A 344 13.61 -10.11 -5.54
C TYR A 344 14.60 -8.97 -5.77
N TYR A 345 14.28 -8.04 -6.66
CA TYR A 345 15.18 -6.95 -7.06
C TYR A 345 15.62 -6.10 -5.87
N TYR A 346 14.73 -5.91 -4.90
CA TYR A 346 15.01 -5.20 -3.65
C TYR A 346 15.34 -6.14 -2.50
N ALA A 347 15.97 -7.28 -2.78
CA ALA A 347 16.24 -8.31 -1.78
C ALA A 347 16.99 -7.78 -0.55
N LEU A 348 17.71 -6.66 -0.67
CA LEU A 348 18.35 -5.99 0.46
C LEU A 348 17.36 -5.66 1.58
N ARG A 349 16.09 -5.39 1.27
CA ARG A 349 15.04 -5.17 2.29
C ARG A 349 14.79 -6.38 3.20
N TYR A 350 15.10 -7.59 2.76
CA TYR A 350 15.02 -8.76 3.63
C TYR A 350 16.10 -8.78 4.71
N GLY A 351 17.12 -7.92 4.58
CA GLY A 351 18.11 -7.64 5.61
C GLY A 351 17.74 -6.46 6.52
N GLU A 352 16.55 -5.84 6.38
CA GLU A 352 16.13 -4.70 7.16
C GLU A 352 15.52 -5.11 8.50
N PHE A 353 16.24 -4.87 9.58
CA PHE A 353 15.81 -5.12 10.95
C PHE A 353 16.09 -3.87 11.80
N THR A 354 15.12 -3.49 12.63
CA THR A 354 15.24 -2.38 13.57
C THR A 354 15.13 -2.92 14.99
N PRO A 355 16.06 -2.61 15.89
CA PRO A 355 16.05 -3.17 17.24
C PRO A 355 14.91 -2.60 18.09
N ALA A 356 14.27 -3.45 18.88
CA ALA A 356 13.24 -3.08 19.82
C ALA A 356 13.50 -3.64 21.22
N PRO A 357 13.00 -2.99 22.29
CA PRO A 357 13.12 -3.52 23.64
C PRO A 357 12.40 -4.86 23.79
N LEU A 358 13.07 -5.88 24.32
CA LEU A 358 12.48 -7.22 24.49
C LEU A 358 11.20 -7.19 25.35
N ALA A 359 11.22 -6.42 26.42
CA ALA A 359 10.09 -6.29 27.34
C ALA A 359 8.81 -5.72 26.69
N LEU A 360 8.94 -5.01 25.55
CA LEU A 360 7.81 -4.50 24.79
C LEU A 360 6.92 -5.64 24.24
N TYR A 361 7.56 -6.75 23.84
CA TYR A 361 6.94 -7.88 23.16
C TYR A 361 6.89 -9.17 24.02
N LEU A 362 7.98 -9.52 24.69
CA LEU A 362 8.18 -10.85 25.25
C LEU A 362 7.81 -10.96 26.74
N GLY A 363 7.69 -9.83 27.46
CA GLY A 363 7.60 -9.87 28.92
C GLY A 363 8.86 -10.54 29.51
N GLU A 364 8.68 -11.67 30.21
CA GLU A 364 9.78 -12.45 30.78
C GLU A 364 10.34 -13.53 29.85
N SER A 365 9.67 -13.77 28.71
CA SER A 365 10.13 -14.75 27.71
C SER A 365 11.38 -14.27 26.99
N ARG A 366 12.10 -15.21 26.36
CA ARG A 366 13.32 -14.94 25.60
C ARG A 366 13.31 -15.65 24.26
N ILE A 367 14.09 -15.14 23.33
CA ILE A 367 14.42 -15.82 22.09
C ILE A 367 15.61 -16.75 22.36
N LYS A 368 15.53 -17.97 21.85
CA LYS A 368 16.57 -18.99 21.93
C LYS A 368 16.80 -19.58 20.54
N ASP A 369 17.92 -20.28 20.39
CA ASP A 369 18.25 -21.05 19.18
C ASP A 369 18.74 -22.43 19.62
N ASP A 370 18.20 -23.50 19.02
CA ASP A 370 18.53 -24.89 19.35
C ASP A 370 19.46 -25.54 18.31
N GLY A 371 19.98 -24.75 17.38
CA GLY A 371 20.78 -25.23 16.24
C GLY A 371 19.94 -25.58 15.01
N GLN A 372 18.61 -25.64 15.15
CA GLN A 372 17.67 -25.84 14.04
C GLN A 372 16.97 -24.55 13.63
N GLY A 373 16.87 -23.57 14.54
CA GLY A 373 16.26 -22.29 14.30
C GLY A 373 16.02 -21.49 15.58
N ALA A 374 15.77 -20.20 15.42
CA ALA A 374 15.35 -19.36 16.53
C ALA A 374 13.91 -19.64 16.93
N TYR A 375 13.62 -19.62 18.23
CA TYR A 375 12.27 -19.79 18.76
C TYR A 375 12.04 -18.93 20.01
N ILE A 376 10.76 -18.71 20.37
CA ILE A 376 10.38 -17.99 21.58
C ILE A 376 10.00 -19.02 22.65
N ASP A 377 10.42 -18.76 23.90
CA ASP A 377 10.08 -19.61 25.05
C ASP A 377 8.59 -19.97 25.09
N LYS A 378 8.26 -21.19 25.50
CA LYS A 378 6.89 -21.72 25.57
C LYS A 378 5.96 -20.82 26.39
N ASN A 379 6.46 -20.17 27.45
CA ASN A 379 5.66 -19.29 28.30
C ASN A 379 5.03 -18.11 27.55
N PHE A 380 5.64 -17.67 26.44
CA PHE A 380 5.09 -16.64 25.55
C PHE A 380 3.70 -17.02 25.01
N TYR A 381 3.46 -18.30 24.81
CA TYR A 381 2.21 -18.86 24.28
C TYR A 381 1.24 -19.31 25.38
N ALA A 382 1.49 -18.99 26.64
CA ALA A 382 0.61 -19.35 27.74
C ALA A 382 -0.77 -18.73 27.55
N LYS A 383 -1.81 -19.55 27.70
CA LYS A 383 -3.21 -19.13 27.58
C LYS A 383 -3.85 -18.95 28.95
N THR A 384 -4.73 -18.00 29.06
CA THR A 384 -5.61 -17.77 30.21
C THR A 384 -7.05 -17.79 29.75
N GLU A 385 -7.93 -18.28 30.61
CA GLU A 385 -9.37 -18.27 30.38
C GLU A 385 -9.98 -16.97 30.93
N LYS A 386 -10.71 -16.24 30.09
CA LYS A 386 -11.50 -15.09 30.52
C LYS A 386 -12.89 -15.18 29.91
N ASN A 387 -13.90 -15.23 30.76
CA ASN A 387 -15.32 -15.34 30.35
C ASN A 387 -15.59 -16.56 29.43
N GLY A 388 -14.96 -17.70 29.68
CA GLY A 388 -15.13 -18.91 28.88
C GLY A 388 -14.36 -18.92 27.55
N VAL A 389 -13.53 -17.90 27.27
CA VAL A 389 -12.70 -17.80 26.07
C VAL A 389 -11.23 -17.96 26.45
N GLN A 390 -10.54 -18.87 25.78
CA GLN A 390 -9.08 -19.03 25.89
C GLN A 390 -8.38 -17.94 25.05
N ALA A 391 -7.48 -17.19 25.69
CA ALA A 391 -6.69 -16.15 25.03
C ALA A 391 -5.23 -16.22 25.51
N TYR A 392 -4.30 -15.78 24.67
CA TYR A 392 -2.90 -15.69 25.06
C TYR A 392 -2.71 -14.56 26.09
N ALA A 393 -2.12 -14.89 27.23
CA ALA A 393 -1.85 -13.88 28.28
C ALA A 393 -0.99 -12.73 27.75
N GLN A 394 -0.01 -13.05 26.91
CA GLN A 394 0.93 -12.10 26.32
C GLN A 394 0.28 -11.18 25.28
N SER A 395 -0.79 -11.59 24.59
CA SER A 395 -1.45 -10.77 23.58
C SER A 395 -2.01 -9.47 24.15
N ALA A 396 -2.69 -9.54 25.30
CA ALA A 396 -3.21 -8.36 25.99
C ALA A 396 -2.10 -7.44 26.49
N GLN A 397 -0.97 -8.03 26.95
CA GLN A 397 0.18 -7.25 27.40
C GLN A 397 0.84 -6.50 26.23
N ILE A 398 1.06 -7.16 25.09
CA ILE A 398 1.60 -6.52 23.88
C ILE A 398 0.69 -5.37 23.44
N ALA A 399 -0.62 -5.60 23.34
CA ALA A 399 -1.58 -4.58 22.94
C ALA A 399 -1.50 -3.34 23.86
N ALA A 400 -1.39 -3.53 25.18
CA ALA A 400 -1.23 -2.43 26.13
C ALA A 400 0.12 -1.71 25.97
N ASN A 401 1.21 -2.47 25.80
CA ASN A 401 2.56 -1.94 25.67
C ASN A 401 2.71 -1.06 24.42
N MET A 402 2.04 -1.41 23.31
CA MET A 402 2.11 -0.64 22.05
C MET A 402 1.51 0.78 22.16
N HIS A 403 0.68 1.03 23.18
CA HIS A 403 0.16 2.35 23.51
C HIS A 403 0.98 3.09 24.58
N GLU A 404 1.99 2.45 25.16
CA GLU A 404 2.87 3.07 26.16
C GLU A 404 4.00 3.84 25.46
N VAL A 405 3.94 5.16 25.50
CA VAL A 405 4.90 6.03 24.81
C VAL A 405 6.11 6.43 25.66
N ARG A 406 6.04 6.24 26.97
CA ARG A 406 7.07 6.73 27.90
C ARG A 406 8.38 5.95 27.78
N ALA A 407 9.48 6.68 27.69
CA ALA A 407 10.82 6.10 27.54
C ALA A 407 11.34 5.41 28.82
N ASP A 408 10.82 5.77 30.01
CA ASP A 408 11.15 5.13 31.28
C ASP A 408 10.53 3.73 31.43
N LYS A 409 9.52 3.41 30.62
CA LYS A 409 8.92 2.08 30.55
C LYS A 409 9.56 1.21 29.49
N PHE A 410 9.68 1.75 28.30
CA PHE A 410 10.32 1.09 27.16
C PHE A 410 11.24 2.09 26.46
N PRO A 411 12.55 1.87 26.44
CA PRO A 411 13.48 2.77 25.81
C PRO A 411 13.33 2.80 24.28
N TYR A 412 13.98 3.75 23.64
CA TYR A 412 13.97 3.95 22.18
C TYR A 412 15.37 3.74 21.61
N SER A 413 15.45 3.28 20.37
CA SER A 413 16.73 3.08 19.66
C SER A 413 17.16 4.28 18.82
N GLY A 414 16.28 5.26 18.59
CA GLY A 414 16.49 6.35 17.65
C GLY A 414 17.28 7.55 18.17
N PRO A 415 17.47 8.56 17.30
CA PRO A 415 18.15 9.81 17.64
C PRO A 415 17.46 10.60 18.75
N TYR A 416 16.17 10.40 18.91
CA TYR A 416 15.34 11.01 19.96
C TYR A 416 14.52 9.94 20.68
N TYR A 417 13.98 10.30 21.84
CA TYR A 417 12.98 9.52 22.55
C TYR A 417 11.84 10.43 23.03
N VAL A 418 10.64 9.86 23.16
CA VAL A 418 9.49 10.58 23.70
C VAL A 418 9.72 10.81 25.20
N GLN A 419 9.90 12.07 25.59
CA GLN A 419 9.98 12.48 26.98
C GLN A 419 8.58 12.63 27.59
N ASN A 420 7.67 13.24 26.83
CA ASN A 420 6.28 13.45 27.24
C ASN A 420 5.36 13.51 26.04
N TYR A 421 4.16 12.98 26.20
CA TYR A 421 3.04 13.18 25.28
C TYR A 421 1.81 13.67 26.06
N ASP A 422 1.37 14.87 25.75
CA ASP A 422 0.15 15.46 26.32
C ASP A 422 -1.04 15.10 25.41
N VAL A 423 -1.90 14.22 25.91
CA VAL A 423 -3.10 13.74 25.19
C VAL A 423 -4.13 14.87 25.01
N GLY A 424 -4.18 15.85 25.92
CA GLY A 424 -5.12 16.96 25.86
C GLY A 424 -4.77 17.97 24.77
N THR A 425 -3.51 18.34 24.67
CA THR A 425 -3.01 19.30 23.66
C THR A 425 -2.49 18.63 22.40
N LYS A 426 -2.44 17.27 22.37
CA LYS A 426 -1.87 16.49 21.26
C LYS A 426 -0.43 16.90 20.93
N THR A 427 0.37 17.16 21.96
CA THR A 427 1.75 17.65 21.84
C THR A 427 2.73 16.58 22.32
N ALA A 428 3.73 16.27 21.52
CA ALA A 428 4.83 15.39 21.92
C ALA A 428 6.11 16.21 22.14
N THR A 429 6.78 15.98 23.25
CA THR A 429 8.12 16.50 23.54
C THR A 429 9.13 15.37 23.41
N LEU A 430 10.05 15.54 22.47
CA LEU A 430 11.13 14.59 22.21
C LEU A 430 12.43 15.17 22.76
N LYS A 431 13.24 14.32 23.38
CA LYS A 431 14.56 14.67 23.89
C LYS A 431 15.62 13.88 23.12
N ARG A 432 16.76 14.52 22.87
CA ARG A 432 17.91 13.90 22.22
C ARG A 432 18.37 12.68 23.00
N ASN A 433 18.57 11.58 22.29
CA ASN A 433 19.22 10.40 22.82
C ASN A 433 20.76 10.61 22.79
N ALA A 434 21.34 10.86 23.95
CA ALA A 434 22.79 11.11 24.06
C ALA A 434 23.63 9.88 23.69
N ASN A 435 23.05 8.68 23.77
CA ASN A 435 23.71 7.41 23.46
C ASN A 435 23.69 7.11 21.95
N TYR A 436 22.88 7.85 21.16
CA TYR A 436 22.73 7.59 19.73
C TYR A 436 24.01 7.93 18.96
N LYS A 437 24.55 6.94 18.23
CA LYS A 437 25.83 7.08 17.52
C LYS A 437 25.71 7.82 16.19
N GLY A 438 24.53 7.81 15.60
CA GLY A 438 24.22 8.34 14.27
C GLY A 438 23.84 7.24 13.27
N ASP A 439 23.34 7.67 12.12
CA ASP A 439 23.05 6.84 10.96
C ASP A 439 23.33 7.64 9.67
N VAL A 440 22.79 7.21 8.51
CA VAL A 440 22.97 7.90 7.22
C VAL A 440 22.47 9.35 7.24
N ARG A 441 21.51 9.69 8.12
CA ARG A 441 20.97 11.05 8.31
C ARG A 441 21.93 11.94 9.12
N GLY A 442 22.90 11.35 9.78
CA GLY A 442 23.87 12.01 10.64
C GLY A 442 23.67 11.74 12.12
N LYS A 443 24.26 12.59 12.96
CA LYS A 443 24.17 12.51 14.42
C LYS A 443 23.30 13.66 14.96
N ALA A 444 22.31 13.33 15.78
CA ALA A 444 21.44 14.31 16.40
C ALA A 444 22.19 15.31 17.28
N THR A 445 21.98 16.59 17.03
CA THR A 445 22.61 17.69 17.77
C THR A 445 21.63 18.60 18.51
N ILE A 446 20.35 18.59 18.12
CA ILE A 446 19.27 19.37 18.72
C ILE A 446 18.83 18.69 20.00
N ASP A 447 18.77 19.42 21.13
CA ASP A 447 18.52 18.80 22.42
C ASP A 447 17.03 18.46 22.63
N LYS A 448 16.13 19.27 22.04
CA LYS A 448 14.68 19.10 22.22
C LYS A 448 13.93 19.41 20.93
N ILE A 449 13.01 18.50 20.57
CA ILE A 449 12.01 18.72 19.52
C ILE A 449 10.61 18.69 20.16
N THR A 450 9.81 19.70 19.92
CA THR A 450 8.41 19.71 20.30
C THR A 450 7.56 19.58 19.05
N TYR A 451 6.68 18.60 19.00
CA TYR A 451 5.80 18.34 17.87
C TYR A 451 4.38 18.75 18.23
N VAL A 452 3.82 19.71 17.50
CA VAL A 452 2.53 20.34 17.82
C VAL A 452 1.58 20.30 16.62
N LYS A 453 0.27 20.30 16.90
CA LYS A 453 -0.73 20.57 15.88
C LYS A 453 -0.69 22.05 15.51
N ILE A 454 -0.78 22.34 14.22
CA ILE A 454 -0.99 23.69 13.67
C ILE A 454 -2.38 23.78 13.02
N ILE A 455 -2.87 25.00 12.89
CA ILE A 455 -4.11 25.30 12.16
C ILE A 455 -3.70 25.82 10.80
N GLY A 456 -4.15 25.15 9.73
CA GLY A 456 -3.72 25.43 8.35
C GLY A 456 -3.85 26.90 7.94
N GLU A 457 -5.02 27.50 8.20
CA GLU A 457 -5.27 28.91 7.83
C GLU A 457 -4.36 29.91 8.57
N THR A 458 -3.80 29.54 9.73
CA THR A 458 -2.94 30.42 10.55
C THR A 458 -1.50 29.95 10.64
N GLN A 459 -1.11 28.92 9.89
CA GLN A 459 0.22 28.31 10.00
C GLN A 459 1.36 29.30 9.78
N LEU A 460 1.23 30.21 8.82
CA LEU A 460 2.23 31.23 8.53
C LEU A 460 2.37 32.23 9.67
N ASP A 461 1.27 32.61 10.30
CA ASP A 461 1.31 33.51 11.45
C ASP A 461 1.91 32.82 12.67
N GLN A 462 1.68 31.52 12.85
CA GLN A 462 2.32 30.74 13.91
C GLN A 462 3.85 30.69 13.72
N LEU A 463 4.34 30.52 12.46
CA LEU A 463 5.76 30.62 12.14
C LEU A 463 6.33 32.01 12.44
N LYS A 464 5.67 33.10 11.98
CA LYS A 464 6.08 34.48 12.21
C LYS A 464 6.15 34.84 13.70
N GLN A 465 5.24 34.28 14.51
CA GLN A 465 5.18 34.48 15.97
C GLN A 465 6.14 33.59 16.76
N GLY A 466 6.86 32.70 16.08
CA GLY A 466 7.77 31.73 16.71
C GLY A 466 7.08 30.66 17.53
N ARG A 467 5.78 30.37 17.26
CA ARG A 467 5.06 29.25 17.88
C ARG A 467 5.47 27.90 17.28
N VAL A 468 5.85 27.94 16.02
CA VAL A 468 6.51 26.83 15.31
C VAL A 468 7.75 27.35 14.61
N ASP A 469 8.72 26.48 14.42
CA ASP A 469 9.99 26.82 13.76
C ASP A 469 10.04 26.33 12.31
N VAL A 470 9.18 25.40 11.94
CA VAL A 470 9.13 24.79 10.59
C VAL A 470 7.68 24.62 10.16
N LEU A 471 7.37 25.07 8.97
CA LEU A 471 6.20 24.67 8.19
C LEU A 471 6.68 23.67 7.16
N ALA A 472 6.35 22.40 7.36
CA ALA A 472 6.79 21.32 6.50
C ALA A 472 5.78 21.06 5.37
N SER A 473 6.29 20.79 4.17
CA SER A 473 5.50 20.32 3.02
C SER A 473 4.31 21.23 2.67
N VAL A 474 4.55 22.54 2.62
CA VAL A 474 3.55 23.51 2.13
C VAL A 474 3.24 23.19 0.66
N THR A 475 1.97 23.01 0.32
CA THR A 475 1.57 22.43 -0.99
C THR A 475 0.54 23.24 -1.77
N GLY A 476 -0.30 24.01 -1.11
CA GLY A 476 -1.30 24.86 -1.81
C GLY A 476 -0.64 26.04 -2.50
N GLY A 477 -1.15 26.45 -3.66
CA GLY A 477 -0.54 27.53 -4.44
C GLY A 477 -0.47 28.86 -3.70
N GLU A 478 -1.56 29.27 -3.09
CA GLU A 478 -1.62 30.54 -2.32
C GLU A 478 -0.82 30.44 -1.01
N GLU A 479 -0.88 29.30 -0.32
CA GLU A 479 -0.11 29.04 0.89
C GLU A 479 1.39 29.06 0.58
N THR A 480 1.82 28.41 -0.51
CA THR A 480 3.22 28.38 -0.96
C THR A 480 3.70 29.80 -1.29
N LYS A 481 2.91 30.56 -2.07
CA LYS A 481 3.23 31.95 -2.42
C LYS A 481 3.36 32.84 -1.19
N ALA A 482 2.42 32.70 -0.24
CA ALA A 482 2.45 33.46 1.01
C ALA A 482 3.63 33.07 1.91
N ALA A 483 3.97 31.78 1.98
CA ALA A 483 5.11 31.28 2.73
C ALA A 483 6.45 31.74 2.12
N LEU A 484 6.60 31.72 0.80
CA LEU A 484 7.80 32.21 0.10
C LEU A 484 7.98 33.72 0.24
N ALA A 485 6.88 34.49 0.35
CA ALA A 485 6.95 35.93 0.52
C ALA A 485 7.58 36.39 1.86
N VAL A 486 7.69 35.50 2.85
CA VAL A 486 8.36 35.81 4.13
C VAL A 486 9.82 35.36 4.18
N VAL A 487 10.28 34.61 3.17
CA VAL A 487 11.67 34.13 3.09
C VAL A 487 12.59 35.33 2.79
N ASP A 488 13.44 35.66 3.72
CA ASP A 488 14.41 36.78 3.63
C ASP A 488 15.87 36.32 3.85
N ASN A 489 16.08 35.04 4.08
CA ASN A 489 17.35 34.35 4.40
C ASN A 489 18.04 34.87 5.68
N VAL A 490 17.36 35.73 6.44
CA VAL A 490 17.82 36.30 7.74
C VAL A 490 16.99 35.77 8.90
N LYS A 491 15.65 35.86 8.78
CA LYS A 491 14.70 35.37 9.77
C LYS A 491 14.13 34.00 9.36
N PHE A 492 13.83 33.86 8.07
CA PHE A 492 13.24 32.66 7.51
C PHE A 492 14.02 32.22 6.28
N LYS A 493 14.21 30.91 6.18
CA LYS A 493 14.82 30.20 5.05
C LYS A 493 13.80 29.22 4.46
N GLU A 494 14.09 28.69 3.29
CA GLU A 494 13.32 27.64 2.67
C GLU A 494 14.22 26.56 2.09
N THR A 495 13.67 25.39 1.92
CA THR A 495 14.15 24.31 1.07
C THR A 495 12.96 23.69 0.36
N HIS A 496 13.14 23.23 -0.85
CA HIS A 496 12.06 22.62 -1.63
C HIS A 496 12.55 21.45 -2.45
N TYR A 497 11.60 20.60 -2.84
CA TYR A 497 11.87 19.43 -3.66
C TYR A 497 10.60 18.99 -4.38
N ASP A 498 10.77 18.34 -5.54
CA ASP A 498 9.68 17.71 -6.25
C ASP A 498 9.17 16.51 -5.44
N ARG A 499 7.86 16.41 -5.28
CA ARG A 499 7.26 15.28 -4.59
C ARG A 499 7.52 13.98 -5.33
N ALA A 500 8.08 12.98 -4.65
CA ALA A 500 8.08 11.60 -5.12
C ALA A 500 6.67 11.01 -4.93
N GLY A 501 5.75 11.35 -5.82
CA GLY A 501 4.36 10.94 -5.74
C GLY A 501 3.41 11.86 -6.52
N TYR A 502 2.10 11.60 -6.42
CA TYR A 502 1.07 12.37 -7.11
C TYR A 502 -0.28 12.29 -6.39
N GLY A 503 -1.10 13.31 -6.59
CA GLY A 503 -2.52 13.26 -6.28
C GLY A 503 -3.29 12.61 -7.42
N LYS A 504 -4.31 11.83 -7.10
CA LYS A 504 -5.00 10.98 -8.06
C LYS A 504 -6.50 10.86 -7.81
N LEU A 505 -7.22 10.48 -8.87
CA LEU A 505 -8.51 9.84 -8.78
C LEU A 505 -8.30 8.34 -9.06
N ALA A 506 -8.46 7.50 -8.06
CA ALA A 506 -8.31 6.06 -8.17
C ALA A 506 -9.66 5.40 -8.49
N PHE A 507 -9.64 4.33 -9.29
CA PHE A 507 -10.81 3.57 -9.65
C PHE A 507 -10.85 2.20 -8.96
N ARG A 508 -12.08 1.73 -8.70
CA ARG A 508 -12.34 0.32 -8.51
C ARG A 508 -12.48 -0.32 -9.89
N CYS A 509 -11.58 -1.27 -10.18
CA CYS A 509 -11.53 -1.94 -11.48
C CYS A 509 -12.14 -3.35 -11.46
N ASP A 510 -12.83 -3.71 -10.38
CA ASP A 510 -13.40 -5.03 -10.13
C ASP A 510 -14.94 -5.08 -10.24
N PHE A 511 -15.61 -3.94 -10.38
CA PHE A 511 -17.07 -3.91 -10.55
C PHE A 511 -17.58 -2.59 -11.11
N GLY A 512 -18.86 -2.60 -11.54
CA GLY A 512 -19.55 -1.41 -12.03
C GLY A 512 -18.92 -0.82 -13.30
N PRO A 513 -19.30 0.38 -13.71
CA PRO A 513 -18.79 0.99 -14.93
C PRO A 513 -17.27 1.19 -14.93
N THR A 514 -16.67 1.45 -13.75
CA THR A 514 -15.23 1.73 -13.64
C THR A 514 -14.33 0.50 -13.84
N GLN A 515 -14.88 -0.72 -13.91
CA GLN A 515 -14.12 -1.90 -14.32
C GLN A 515 -13.69 -1.84 -15.80
N PHE A 516 -14.43 -1.10 -16.63
CA PHE A 516 -14.17 -0.99 -18.07
C PHE A 516 -13.16 0.11 -18.37
N VAL A 517 -12.11 -0.24 -19.11
CA VAL A 517 -11.01 0.69 -19.45
C VAL A 517 -11.52 1.90 -20.24
N GLU A 518 -12.51 1.69 -21.11
CA GLU A 518 -13.09 2.74 -21.93
C GLU A 518 -13.78 3.80 -21.07
N VAL A 519 -14.42 3.39 -19.98
CA VAL A 519 -15.02 4.32 -19.02
C VAL A 519 -13.96 5.13 -18.29
N ARG A 520 -12.89 4.49 -17.84
CA ARG A 520 -11.79 5.19 -17.15
C ARG A 520 -11.07 6.18 -18.06
N ARG A 521 -10.83 5.79 -19.34
CA ARG A 521 -10.30 6.70 -20.38
C ARG A 521 -11.26 7.86 -20.64
N ALA A 522 -12.56 7.57 -20.74
CA ALA A 522 -13.56 8.62 -20.90
C ALA A 522 -13.55 9.59 -19.73
N VAL A 523 -13.51 9.11 -18.48
CA VAL A 523 -13.40 9.97 -17.29
C VAL A 523 -12.13 10.81 -17.35
N MET A 524 -10.99 10.22 -17.71
CA MET A 524 -9.73 10.96 -17.80
C MET A 524 -9.80 12.10 -18.83
N HIS A 525 -10.51 11.92 -19.94
CA HIS A 525 -10.76 12.96 -20.94
C HIS A 525 -11.76 14.05 -20.48
N THR A 526 -12.45 13.88 -19.35
CA THR A 526 -13.36 14.93 -18.81
C THR A 526 -12.66 15.91 -17.88
N ILE A 527 -11.39 15.68 -17.53
CA ILE A 527 -10.62 16.52 -16.60
C ILE A 527 -9.50 17.20 -17.35
N ASP A 528 -9.47 18.53 -17.40
CA ASP A 528 -8.27 19.27 -17.80
C ASP A 528 -7.27 19.21 -16.65
N ARG A 529 -6.37 18.22 -16.73
CA ARG A 529 -5.39 17.96 -15.67
C ARG A 529 -4.34 19.05 -15.55
N ASN A 530 -4.04 19.76 -16.65
CA ASN A 530 -3.10 20.87 -16.62
C ASN A 530 -3.71 22.07 -15.88
N GLU A 531 -4.97 22.43 -16.21
CA GLU A 531 -5.70 23.47 -15.49
C GLU A 531 -5.92 23.07 -14.03
N PHE A 532 -6.25 21.81 -13.77
CA PHE A 532 -6.44 21.28 -12.42
C PHE A 532 -5.16 21.42 -11.59
N ALA A 533 -4.02 20.96 -12.12
CA ALA A 533 -2.74 21.04 -11.44
C ALA A 533 -2.31 22.50 -11.23
N GLN A 534 -2.46 23.35 -12.24
CA GLN A 534 -2.16 24.79 -12.15
C GLN A 534 -2.98 25.47 -11.06
N THR A 535 -4.29 25.21 -11.01
CA THR A 535 -5.19 25.81 -10.02
C THR A 535 -4.86 25.35 -8.62
N PHE A 536 -4.66 24.03 -8.42
CA PHE A 536 -4.36 23.48 -7.10
C PHE A 536 -2.99 23.88 -6.59
N THR A 537 -1.96 23.80 -7.43
CA THR A 537 -0.57 24.04 -7.02
C THR A 537 -0.12 25.49 -7.17
N GLY A 538 -0.94 26.36 -7.80
CA GLY A 538 -0.55 27.75 -8.08
C GLY A 538 0.66 27.87 -9.01
N GLY A 539 0.95 26.82 -9.81
CA GLY A 539 2.13 26.74 -10.68
C GLY A 539 3.34 26.06 -10.05
N TYR A 540 3.25 25.65 -8.78
CA TYR A 540 4.30 24.90 -8.06
C TYR A 540 4.10 23.39 -8.21
N GLY A 541 3.79 22.93 -9.41
CA GLY A 541 3.58 21.53 -9.70
C GLY A 541 3.37 21.25 -11.17
N SER A 542 3.22 19.98 -11.52
CA SER A 542 3.06 19.49 -12.88
C SER A 542 2.11 18.29 -12.91
N VAL A 543 1.80 17.80 -14.10
CA VAL A 543 1.07 16.56 -14.32
C VAL A 543 2.07 15.45 -14.65
N VAL A 544 1.82 14.27 -14.10
CA VAL A 544 2.45 13.02 -14.54
C VAL A 544 1.41 12.13 -15.20
N ASP A 545 1.84 11.27 -16.13
CA ASP A 545 0.93 10.46 -16.94
C ASP A 545 0.83 9.00 -16.50
N ALA A 546 1.59 8.64 -15.45
CA ALA A 546 1.62 7.28 -14.88
C ALA A 546 2.25 7.32 -13.47
N PRO A 547 2.32 6.19 -12.75
CA PRO A 547 2.80 6.14 -11.36
C PRO A 547 4.34 6.22 -11.28
N TYR A 548 4.89 7.38 -11.59
CA TYR A 548 6.33 7.63 -11.50
C TYR A 548 6.66 8.99 -10.88
N TYR A 549 7.87 9.08 -10.40
CA TYR A 549 8.54 10.33 -10.04
C TYR A 549 9.56 10.67 -11.14
N VAL A 550 9.48 11.89 -11.69
CA VAL A 550 10.31 12.34 -12.81
C VAL A 550 11.82 12.40 -12.53
N GLY A 551 12.22 12.42 -11.26
CA GLY A 551 13.60 12.35 -10.81
C GLY A 551 14.08 10.93 -10.46
N SER A 552 13.23 9.90 -10.60
CA SER A 552 13.65 8.53 -10.30
C SER A 552 14.62 7.99 -11.34
N GLU A 553 15.55 7.14 -10.91
CA GLU A 553 16.54 6.51 -11.78
C GLU A 553 15.88 5.73 -12.93
N ALA A 554 14.85 4.96 -12.64
CA ALA A 554 14.13 4.19 -13.64
C ALA A 554 13.51 5.09 -14.73
N TYR A 555 12.82 6.17 -14.31
CA TYR A 555 12.26 7.13 -15.27
C TYR A 555 13.35 7.77 -16.14
N LEU A 556 14.42 8.28 -15.52
CA LEU A 556 15.52 8.93 -16.24
C LEU A 556 16.22 7.99 -17.22
N ALA A 557 16.31 6.70 -16.91
CA ALA A 557 16.91 5.69 -17.76
C ALA A 557 16.10 5.40 -19.05
N VAL A 558 14.76 5.61 -19.01
CA VAL A 558 13.88 5.16 -20.11
C VAL A 558 12.97 6.24 -20.68
N LYS A 559 12.97 7.46 -20.14
CA LYS A 559 12.01 8.53 -20.46
C LYS A 559 11.88 8.81 -21.96
N ASP A 560 12.99 8.73 -22.71
CA ASP A 560 13.00 9.01 -24.16
C ASP A 560 12.40 7.86 -24.99
N ARG A 561 12.15 6.72 -24.38
CA ARG A 561 11.53 5.52 -24.99
C ARG A 561 10.10 5.25 -24.49
N LEU A 562 9.62 6.02 -23.50
CA LEU A 562 8.26 5.88 -22.98
C LEU A 562 7.23 6.34 -24.00
N LYS A 563 6.27 5.46 -24.31
CA LYS A 563 5.14 5.73 -25.19
C LYS A 563 3.88 5.88 -24.34
N LEU A 564 3.55 7.11 -23.94
CA LEU A 564 2.42 7.40 -23.07
C LEU A 564 1.35 8.21 -23.75
N ASN A 565 0.09 7.77 -23.61
CA ASN A 565 -1.06 8.56 -24.00
C ASN A 565 -1.21 9.74 -23.03
N LYS A 566 -1.44 10.94 -23.55
CA LYS A 566 -1.58 12.15 -22.74
C LYS A 566 -2.98 12.37 -22.19
N TYR A 567 -3.99 11.74 -22.80
CA TYR A 567 -5.39 11.86 -22.40
C TYR A 567 -5.81 13.31 -22.11
N GLU A 568 -5.57 14.20 -23.07
CA GLU A 568 -5.94 15.60 -22.98
C GLU A 568 -7.46 15.75 -22.84
N TYR A 569 -7.91 16.82 -22.20
CA TYR A 569 -9.32 17.14 -22.11
C TYR A 569 -9.99 17.14 -23.49
N SER A 570 -10.99 16.30 -23.67
CA SER A 570 -11.75 16.18 -24.92
C SER A 570 -13.04 15.41 -24.71
N VAL A 571 -14.15 16.10 -24.74
CA VAL A 571 -15.48 15.49 -24.67
C VAL A 571 -15.70 14.50 -25.83
N GLU A 572 -15.19 14.82 -27.01
CA GLU A 572 -15.35 13.95 -28.19
C GLU A 572 -14.57 12.63 -28.04
N LYS A 573 -13.31 12.68 -27.54
CA LYS A 573 -12.54 11.46 -27.26
C LYS A 573 -13.16 10.64 -26.14
N ALA A 574 -13.75 11.30 -25.13
CA ALA A 574 -14.48 10.62 -24.07
C ALA A 574 -15.69 9.86 -24.63
N LYS A 575 -16.52 10.49 -25.47
CA LYS A 575 -17.65 9.86 -26.15
C LYS A 575 -17.22 8.70 -27.03
N GLN A 576 -16.15 8.88 -27.82
CA GLN A 576 -15.60 7.83 -28.69
C GLN A 576 -15.19 6.61 -27.86
N SER A 577 -14.46 6.81 -26.77
CA SER A 577 -14.06 5.73 -25.85
C SER A 577 -15.28 4.95 -25.33
N LEU A 578 -16.34 5.65 -24.96
CA LEU A 578 -17.58 5.01 -24.51
C LEU A 578 -18.28 4.21 -25.62
N GLN A 579 -18.27 4.73 -26.86
CA GLN A 579 -18.82 4.01 -28.02
C GLN A 579 -18.04 2.72 -28.29
N ASP A 580 -16.71 2.79 -28.27
CA ASP A 580 -15.82 1.65 -28.47
C ASP A 580 -16.03 0.59 -27.38
N GLY A 581 -16.33 1.03 -26.15
CA GLY A 581 -16.64 0.16 -24.99
C GLY A 581 -18.07 -0.39 -24.99
N GLY A 582 -18.89 -0.12 -26.02
CA GLY A 582 -20.26 -0.63 -26.09
C GLY A 582 -21.30 0.09 -25.20
N TRP A 583 -21.01 1.30 -24.75
CA TRP A 583 -21.94 2.16 -23.99
C TRP A 583 -22.86 2.90 -24.94
N VAL A 584 -23.70 2.15 -25.67
CA VAL A 584 -24.48 2.62 -26.82
C VAL A 584 -25.96 2.34 -26.68
N TYR A 585 -26.45 2.00 -25.50
CA TYR A 585 -27.86 1.67 -25.26
C TYR A 585 -28.51 2.66 -24.30
N ASN A 586 -29.83 2.68 -24.34
CA ASN A 586 -30.76 3.21 -23.32
C ASN A 586 -31.11 2.11 -22.31
N ALA A 587 -31.81 2.48 -21.24
CA ALA A 587 -32.30 1.53 -20.22
C ALA A 587 -33.25 0.44 -20.75
N ASP A 588 -33.94 0.71 -21.82
CA ASP A 588 -34.92 -0.20 -22.49
C ASP A 588 -34.24 -1.09 -23.56
N GLY A 589 -32.92 -1.02 -23.69
CA GLY A 589 -32.14 -1.78 -24.67
C GLY A 589 -32.13 -1.17 -26.08
N SER A 590 -32.83 -0.06 -26.32
CA SER A 590 -32.78 0.66 -27.58
C SER A 590 -31.43 1.39 -27.76
N ALA A 591 -31.09 1.78 -29.00
CA ALA A 591 -29.87 2.54 -29.26
C ALA A 591 -29.92 3.91 -28.57
N TYR A 592 -28.79 4.27 -27.92
CA TYR A 592 -28.65 5.57 -27.27
C TYR A 592 -28.64 6.71 -28.29
N ASP A 593 -29.48 7.72 -28.01
CA ASP A 593 -29.60 8.92 -28.83
C ASP A 593 -29.17 10.14 -28.01
N GLU A 594 -27.97 10.64 -28.33
CA GLU A 594 -27.37 11.76 -27.62
C GLU A 594 -28.22 13.03 -27.66
N THR A 595 -29.00 13.23 -28.74
CA THR A 595 -29.85 14.43 -28.89
C THR A 595 -31.01 14.46 -27.89
N LYS A 596 -31.39 13.31 -27.36
CA LYS A 596 -32.42 13.16 -26.31
C LYS A 596 -31.84 13.26 -24.91
N GLY A 597 -30.51 13.23 -24.78
CA GLY A 597 -29.81 13.22 -23.50
C GLY A 597 -30.04 11.92 -22.71
N GLY A 598 -29.75 11.97 -21.43
CA GLY A 598 -29.88 10.83 -20.51
C GLY A 598 -28.58 10.09 -20.28
N VAL A 599 -28.67 8.92 -19.62
CA VAL A 599 -27.52 8.09 -19.25
C VAL A 599 -27.37 6.94 -20.22
N ARG A 600 -26.15 6.73 -20.70
CA ARG A 600 -25.78 5.57 -21.52
C ARG A 600 -25.83 4.29 -20.71
N TYR A 601 -26.14 3.19 -21.39
CA TYR A 601 -26.10 1.84 -20.85
C TYR A 601 -25.20 0.95 -21.71
N LYS A 602 -24.63 -0.06 -21.05
CA LYS A 602 -23.87 -1.15 -21.71
C LYS A 602 -24.62 -2.45 -21.51
N LYS A 603 -24.79 -3.24 -22.58
CA LYS A 603 -25.29 -4.61 -22.51
C LYS A 603 -24.18 -5.49 -21.92
N LEU A 604 -24.46 -6.17 -20.80
CA LEU A 604 -23.53 -7.08 -20.14
C LEU A 604 -23.58 -8.48 -20.78
N SER A 605 -22.41 -9.15 -20.84
CA SER A 605 -22.28 -10.50 -21.39
C SER A 605 -21.15 -11.26 -20.69
N GLY A 606 -21.18 -12.61 -20.78
CA GLY A 606 -20.10 -13.46 -20.28
C GLY A 606 -19.70 -13.16 -18.83
N TYR A 607 -18.41 -12.96 -18.59
CA TYR A 607 -17.86 -12.70 -17.25
C TYR A 607 -18.20 -11.32 -16.67
N GLU A 608 -18.87 -10.45 -17.43
CA GLU A 608 -19.41 -9.19 -16.92
C GLU A 608 -20.66 -9.41 -16.05
N LEU A 609 -21.31 -10.58 -16.12
CA LEU A 609 -22.52 -10.96 -15.37
C LEU A 609 -22.18 -11.35 -13.92
N THR A 610 -21.51 -10.47 -13.20
CA THR A 610 -21.14 -10.67 -11.79
C THR A 610 -22.26 -10.23 -10.84
N TYR A 611 -22.24 -10.74 -9.61
CA TYR A 611 -23.19 -10.32 -8.57
C TYR A 611 -23.23 -8.80 -8.39
N ASN A 612 -22.05 -8.17 -8.34
CA ASN A 612 -21.95 -6.71 -8.15
C ASN A 612 -22.46 -5.92 -9.36
N ASN A 613 -22.26 -6.42 -10.58
CA ASN A 613 -22.71 -5.75 -11.80
C ASN A 613 -24.22 -5.88 -12.01
N LEU A 614 -24.78 -7.05 -11.74
CA LEU A 614 -26.22 -7.28 -11.86
C LEU A 614 -27.01 -6.51 -10.79
N GLY A 615 -26.43 -6.34 -9.59
CA GLY A 615 -27.00 -5.53 -8.51
C GLY A 615 -26.54 -4.07 -8.49
N PHE A 616 -25.85 -3.60 -9.54
CA PHE A 616 -25.28 -2.26 -9.57
C PHE A 616 -26.34 -1.16 -9.62
N ALA A 617 -26.14 -0.10 -8.84
CA ALA A 617 -26.96 1.11 -8.84
C ALA A 617 -26.14 2.36 -8.49
N SER A 618 -26.65 3.52 -8.86
CA SER A 618 -26.17 4.80 -8.32
C SER A 618 -26.42 4.86 -6.81
N THR A 619 -25.59 5.61 -6.09
CA THR A 619 -25.69 5.72 -4.62
C THR A 619 -27.05 6.26 -4.15
N ASP A 620 -27.73 7.05 -4.97
CA ASP A 620 -29.09 7.59 -4.76
C ASP A 620 -30.20 6.69 -5.33
N ASN A 621 -29.87 5.52 -5.92
CA ASN A 621 -30.77 4.57 -6.57
C ASN A 621 -31.54 5.12 -7.78
N LYS A 622 -31.15 6.24 -8.36
CA LYS A 622 -31.80 6.82 -9.54
C LYS A 622 -31.60 5.97 -10.80
N TYR A 623 -30.41 5.41 -10.96
CA TYR A 623 -30.04 4.52 -12.06
C TYR A 623 -29.55 3.18 -11.53
N LYS A 624 -29.93 2.10 -12.18
CA LYS A 624 -29.56 0.73 -11.82
C LYS A 624 -29.45 -0.17 -13.04
N THR A 625 -28.73 -1.28 -12.89
CA THR A 625 -28.74 -2.35 -13.89
C THR A 625 -30.16 -2.88 -14.05
N VAL A 626 -30.64 -2.98 -15.30
CA VAL A 626 -31.97 -3.44 -15.64
C VAL A 626 -31.88 -4.68 -16.53
N LYS A 627 -32.90 -5.56 -16.44
CA LYS A 627 -33.08 -6.73 -17.33
C LYS A 627 -34.20 -6.44 -18.32
N VAL A 628 -33.87 -6.49 -19.62
CA VAL A 628 -34.81 -6.28 -20.73
C VAL A 628 -34.65 -7.42 -21.72
N ASP A 629 -35.73 -8.11 -22.04
CA ASP A 629 -35.74 -9.24 -23.00
C ASP A 629 -34.63 -10.28 -22.73
N GLY A 630 -34.44 -10.58 -21.45
CA GLY A 630 -33.41 -11.57 -21.00
C GLY A 630 -31.98 -11.05 -20.92
N ALA A 631 -31.67 -9.86 -21.43
CA ALA A 631 -30.35 -9.24 -21.35
C ALA A 631 -30.25 -8.20 -20.25
N TYR A 632 -29.06 -8.04 -19.67
CA TYR A 632 -28.80 -7.02 -18.65
C TYR A 632 -28.12 -5.80 -19.25
N TYR A 633 -28.56 -4.62 -18.82
CA TYR A 633 -28.03 -3.33 -19.24
C TYR A 633 -27.61 -2.53 -18.01
N MET A 634 -26.33 -2.21 -17.92
CA MET A 634 -25.72 -1.45 -16.83
C MET A 634 -25.67 0.03 -17.18
N PRO A 635 -26.14 0.94 -16.28
CA PRO A 635 -26.04 2.39 -16.52
C PRO A 635 -24.61 2.90 -16.36
N LEU A 636 -24.24 3.89 -17.16
CA LEU A 636 -22.97 4.61 -17.02
C LEU A 636 -23.03 5.58 -15.84
N VAL A 637 -22.75 5.05 -14.66
CA VAL A 637 -22.75 5.82 -13.40
C VAL A 637 -21.38 5.76 -12.75
N ILE A 638 -20.83 6.92 -12.38
CA ILE A 638 -19.62 7.02 -11.58
C ILE A 638 -20.02 7.42 -10.18
N ASN A 639 -20.04 6.45 -9.28
CA ASN A 639 -20.20 6.70 -7.85
C ASN A 639 -18.85 7.08 -7.26
N TRP A 640 -18.65 8.35 -6.96
CA TRP A 640 -17.39 8.88 -6.46
C TRP A 640 -17.48 9.22 -4.97
N MET A 641 -16.40 8.94 -4.23
CA MET A 641 -16.22 9.33 -2.83
C MET A 641 -14.99 10.24 -2.69
N GLY A 642 -15.16 11.34 -1.95
CA GLY A 642 -14.09 12.25 -1.57
C GLY A 642 -13.95 12.38 -0.05
N THR A 643 -12.78 12.81 0.41
CA THR A 643 -12.59 13.20 1.82
C THR A 643 -12.84 14.70 1.99
N GLN A 644 -13.32 15.12 3.17
CA GLN A 644 -13.47 16.55 3.52
C GLN A 644 -13.06 16.81 4.97
N PRO A 645 -12.44 17.96 5.26
CA PRO A 645 -12.06 19.03 4.32
C PRO A 645 -10.90 18.58 3.42
N ASN A 646 -10.98 18.82 2.10
CA ASN A 646 -9.92 18.50 1.14
C ASN A 646 -10.06 19.38 -0.12
N PRO A 647 -9.14 20.31 -0.40
CA PRO A 647 -9.20 21.21 -1.55
C PRO A 647 -9.24 20.48 -2.90
N VAL A 648 -8.63 19.29 -3.00
CA VAL A 648 -8.68 18.45 -4.21
C VAL A 648 -10.12 17.95 -4.45
N THR A 649 -10.82 17.54 -3.39
CA THR A 649 -12.23 17.15 -3.47
C THR A 649 -13.09 18.33 -3.95
N ASP A 650 -12.90 19.52 -3.38
CA ASP A 650 -13.67 20.69 -3.74
C ASP A 650 -13.43 21.13 -5.19
N GLN A 651 -12.19 21.02 -5.66
CA GLN A 651 -11.84 21.29 -7.05
C GLN A 651 -12.44 20.27 -8.02
N LEU A 652 -12.45 18.97 -7.67
CA LEU A 652 -13.12 17.94 -8.47
C LEU A 652 -14.64 18.14 -8.52
N ILE A 653 -15.29 18.53 -7.41
CA ILE A 653 -16.70 18.91 -7.41
C ILE A 653 -16.93 20.04 -8.39
N THR A 654 -16.11 21.09 -8.34
CA THR A 654 -16.21 22.22 -9.25
C THR A 654 -16.05 21.81 -10.73
N ALA A 655 -15.06 20.95 -11.03
CA ALA A 655 -14.79 20.49 -12.39
C ALA A 655 -15.94 19.64 -12.96
N TRP A 656 -16.61 18.85 -12.13
CA TRP A 656 -17.61 17.88 -12.59
C TRP A 656 -19.07 18.33 -12.44
N GLN A 657 -19.36 19.34 -11.61
CA GLN A 657 -20.74 19.78 -11.32
C GLN A 657 -21.14 21.10 -12.00
N ASN A 658 -20.29 21.64 -12.89
CA ASN A 658 -20.67 22.79 -13.71
C ASN A 658 -21.81 22.40 -14.68
N ASN A 659 -22.66 23.35 -15.05
CA ASN A 659 -23.80 23.09 -15.93
C ASN A 659 -23.44 23.40 -17.41
N PRO A 660 -23.59 22.45 -18.37
CA PRO A 660 -23.90 21.04 -18.11
C PRO A 660 -22.76 20.34 -17.38
N THR A 661 -23.09 19.40 -16.50
CA THR A 661 -22.06 18.63 -15.77
C THR A 661 -21.17 17.85 -16.72
N ALA A 662 -19.94 17.54 -16.30
CA ALA A 662 -19.05 16.70 -17.10
C ALA A 662 -19.69 15.35 -17.46
N GLY A 663 -20.46 14.77 -16.54
CA GLY A 663 -21.25 13.57 -16.81
C GLY A 663 -22.29 13.74 -17.92
N GLU A 664 -23.08 14.81 -17.87
CA GLU A 664 -24.12 15.09 -18.90
C GLU A 664 -23.51 15.25 -20.28
N LYS A 665 -22.34 15.87 -20.41
CA LYS A 665 -21.65 16.04 -21.70
C LYS A 665 -21.30 14.72 -22.40
N ILE A 666 -21.13 13.64 -21.66
CA ILE A 666 -20.75 12.32 -22.17
C ILE A 666 -21.84 11.26 -22.01
N GLY A 667 -23.01 11.61 -21.47
CA GLY A 667 -24.10 10.67 -21.18
C GLY A 667 -23.82 9.78 -19.97
N ALA A 668 -23.11 10.30 -18.96
CA ALA A 668 -22.87 9.63 -17.68
C ALA A 668 -23.58 10.36 -16.53
N TYR A 669 -23.82 9.64 -15.45
CA TYR A 669 -24.30 10.20 -14.19
C TYR A 669 -23.21 10.08 -13.13
N ILE A 670 -22.73 11.21 -12.61
CA ILE A 670 -21.69 11.24 -11.58
C ILE A 670 -22.36 11.60 -10.25
N THR A 671 -22.33 10.66 -9.30
CA THR A 671 -22.71 10.94 -7.92
C THR A 671 -21.48 11.16 -7.07
N TYR A 672 -21.60 11.96 -6.00
CA TYR A 672 -20.51 12.06 -5.04
C TYR A 672 -21.05 12.02 -3.61
N ALA A 673 -20.19 11.51 -2.72
CA ALA A 673 -20.33 11.59 -1.28
C ALA A 673 -19.00 12.01 -0.67
N THR A 674 -19.06 12.62 0.50
CA THR A 674 -17.86 13.03 1.23
C THR A 674 -17.92 12.54 2.67
N GLY A 675 -16.80 12.28 3.27
CA GLY A 675 -16.69 11.82 4.64
C GLY A 675 -15.26 11.85 5.17
N ASP A 676 -15.10 11.39 6.40
CA ASP A 676 -13.77 11.27 7.00
C ASP A 676 -12.98 10.08 6.41
N MET A 677 -11.66 10.13 6.59
CA MET A 677 -10.75 9.14 6.03
C MET A 677 -11.07 7.70 6.48
N ASN A 678 -11.44 7.49 7.74
CA ASN A 678 -11.58 6.15 8.28
C ASN A 678 -12.91 5.49 7.88
N SER A 679 -14.04 6.18 8.14
CA SER A 679 -15.34 5.60 7.86
C SER A 679 -15.68 5.62 6.37
N ALA A 680 -15.40 6.72 5.67
CA ALA A 680 -15.72 6.83 4.27
C ALA A 680 -14.71 6.08 3.39
N LEU A 681 -13.44 6.40 3.49
CA LEU A 681 -12.43 5.87 2.58
C LEU A 681 -12.08 4.41 2.88
N TYR A 682 -11.64 4.12 4.09
CA TYR A 682 -11.25 2.75 4.45
C TYR A 682 -12.45 1.85 4.74
N GLY A 683 -13.57 2.40 5.21
CA GLY A 683 -14.81 1.68 5.45
C GLY A 683 -15.60 1.46 4.17
N GLU A 684 -16.24 2.51 3.66
CA GLU A 684 -17.19 2.38 2.54
C GLU A 684 -16.52 2.04 1.21
N TYR A 685 -15.43 2.73 0.85
CA TYR A 685 -14.73 2.42 -0.39
C TYR A 685 -14.00 1.09 -0.31
N GLY A 686 -13.28 0.83 0.79
CA GLY A 686 -12.56 -0.41 1.03
C GLY A 686 -13.44 -1.60 1.41
N GLN A 687 -14.74 -1.39 1.69
CA GLN A 687 -15.69 -2.43 2.13
C GLN A 687 -15.19 -3.24 3.35
N MET A 688 -14.57 -2.58 4.29
CA MET A 688 -14.10 -3.27 5.50
C MET A 688 -15.29 -3.74 6.35
N PRO A 689 -15.42 -5.05 6.63
CA PRO A 689 -16.54 -5.57 7.45
C PRO A 689 -16.62 -4.94 8.84
N ALA A 690 -15.48 -4.50 9.39
CA ALA A 690 -15.40 -3.81 10.67
C ALA A 690 -16.25 -2.51 10.74
N TYR A 691 -16.52 -1.89 9.59
CA TYR A 691 -17.36 -0.70 9.46
C TYR A 691 -18.78 -1.01 8.98
N GLY A 692 -19.16 -2.29 8.85
CA GLY A 692 -20.51 -2.73 8.51
C GLY A 692 -20.86 -2.73 7.02
N PHE A 693 -19.90 -2.54 6.13
CA PHE A 693 -20.12 -2.53 4.69
C PHE A 693 -19.87 -3.92 4.08
N THR A 694 -20.82 -4.40 3.30
CA THR A 694 -20.80 -5.74 2.70
C THR A 694 -20.84 -5.74 1.18
N LYS A 695 -21.06 -4.59 0.52
CA LYS A 695 -21.16 -4.44 -0.94
C LYS A 695 -20.35 -3.25 -1.42
N ALA A 696 -19.70 -3.40 -2.58
CA ALA A 696 -19.07 -2.29 -3.27
C ALA A 696 -20.14 -1.27 -3.72
N ARG A 697 -19.93 0.00 -3.40
CA ARG A 697 -20.84 1.10 -3.76
C ARG A 697 -20.17 2.17 -4.60
N TYR A 698 -18.91 2.45 -4.32
CA TYR A 698 -18.15 3.54 -4.93
C TYR A 698 -17.13 2.99 -5.92
N GLY A 699 -17.16 3.51 -7.15
CA GLY A 699 -16.24 3.14 -8.22
C GLY A 699 -15.01 4.04 -8.32
N ALA A 700 -15.03 5.20 -7.64
CA ALA A 700 -13.93 6.15 -7.70
C ALA A 700 -13.71 6.84 -6.35
N VAL A 701 -12.44 7.20 -6.06
CA VAL A 701 -12.03 7.95 -4.88
C VAL A 701 -10.84 8.87 -5.22
N ASN A 702 -10.83 10.11 -4.73
CA ASN A 702 -9.62 10.92 -4.83
C ASN A 702 -8.69 10.64 -3.66
N PHE A 703 -7.42 10.44 -3.99
CA PHE A 703 -6.40 9.99 -3.07
C PHE A 703 -5.03 10.55 -3.43
N ALA A 704 -4.00 10.13 -2.74
CA ALA A 704 -2.63 10.48 -3.06
C ALA A 704 -1.69 9.30 -2.84
N THR A 705 -0.60 9.26 -3.60
CA THR A 705 0.47 8.28 -3.45
C THR A 705 1.78 9.00 -3.21
N GLY A 706 2.60 8.47 -2.30
CA GLY A 706 3.99 8.87 -2.11
C GLY A 706 4.90 7.67 -2.28
N PHE A 707 6.04 7.86 -2.94
CA PHE A 707 7.08 6.85 -3.08
C PHE A 707 8.10 7.07 -1.97
N THR A 708 8.24 6.10 -1.08
CA THR A 708 9.09 6.21 0.12
C THR A 708 10.56 5.89 -0.14
N SER A 709 10.87 5.39 -1.33
CA SER A 709 12.23 5.11 -1.78
C SER A 709 12.34 5.33 -3.28
N ALA A 710 13.55 5.48 -3.81
CA ALA A 710 13.80 5.60 -5.25
C ALA A 710 13.32 4.36 -6.02
N VAL A 711 13.34 3.25 -5.34
CA VAL A 711 12.94 1.93 -5.82
C VAL A 711 11.68 1.51 -5.06
N TYR A 712 10.54 1.97 -5.53
CA TYR A 712 9.25 1.69 -4.93
C TYR A 712 8.64 0.45 -5.56
N ASP A 713 8.56 -0.63 -4.79
CA ASP A 713 7.89 -1.84 -5.25
C ASP A 713 6.38 -1.61 -5.33
N GLN A 714 5.87 -1.60 -6.55
CA GLN A 714 4.45 -1.42 -6.84
C GLN A 714 3.74 -2.75 -7.10
N SER A 715 4.46 -3.88 -7.14
CA SER A 715 3.91 -5.18 -7.53
C SER A 715 2.70 -5.57 -6.70
N PHE A 716 2.74 -5.33 -5.39
CA PHE A 716 1.63 -5.69 -4.50
C PHE A 716 0.33 -4.88 -4.73
N TYR A 717 0.39 -3.75 -5.44
CA TYR A 717 -0.82 -2.98 -5.82
C TYR A 717 -1.52 -3.57 -7.05
N TRP A 718 -0.81 -4.34 -7.88
CA TRP A 718 -1.25 -4.72 -9.21
C TRP A 718 -1.23 -6.22 -9.47
N THR A 719 -0.91 -7.03 -8.46
CA THR A 719 -0.89 -8.49 -8.56
C THR A 719 -2.28 -9.10 -8.42
N ILE A 720 -2.52 -10.21 -9.10
CA ILE A 720 -3.70 -11.05 -8.94
C ILE A 720 -3.76 -11.68 -7.55
N ASP A 721 -2.61 -11.99 -6.94
CA ASP A 721 -2.57 -12.59 -5.61
C ASP A 721 -3.06 -11.60 -4.55
N GLN A 722 -4.33 -11.73 -4.21
CA GLN A 722 -5.02 -10.93 -3.18
C GLN A 722 -4.88 -11.51 -1.76
N SER A 723 -4.07 -12.57 -1.58
CA SER A 723 -3.95 -13.26 -0.29
C SER A 723 -3.39 -12.37 0.81
N MET A 724 -2.54 -11.39 0.45
CA MET A 724 -1.91 -10.47 1.38
C MET A 724 -2.54 -9.08 1.40
N TYR A 725 -3.08 -8.61 0.27
CA TYR A 725 -3.61 -7.25 0.12
C TYR A 725 -4.88 -7.26 -0.72
N HIS A 726 -5.96 -6.69 -0.18
CA HIS A 726 -7.14 -6.38 -0.97
C HIS A 726 -6.88 -5.12 -1.79
N ASN A 727 -6.44 -5.30 -3.03
CA ASN A 727 -6.19 -4.18 -3.91
C ASN A 727 -7.38 -3.92 -4.81
N TYR A 728 -8.15 -2.91 -4.45
CA TYR A 728 -9.36 -2.52 -5.18
C TYR A 728 -9.08 -1.82 -6.51
N SER A 729 -7.86 -1.35 -6.71
CA SER A 729 -7.43 -0.73 -7.96
C SER A 729 -6.82 -1.73 -8.94
N SER A 730 -6.59 -2.98 -8.53
CA SER A 730 -6.03 -3.97 -9.41
C SER A 730 -7.02 -4.31 -10.53
N ASN A 731 -6.50 -4.33 -11.73
CA ASN A 731 -7.21 -4.66 -12.94
C ASN A 731 -7.10 -6.12 -13.32
N TYR A 732 -6.83 -6.97 -12.34
CA TYR A 732 -6.58 -8.38 -12.64
C TYR A 732 -7.65 -8.99 -13.55
N LEU A 733 -8.91 -8.56 -13.44
CA LEU A 733 -9.99 -9.05 -14.30
C LEU A 733 -9.79 -8.72 -15.78
N MET A 734 -9.22 -7.55 -16.10
CA MET A 734 -8.99 -7.17 -17.50
C MET A 734 -7.74 -7.82 -18.06
N ASP A 735 -6.64 -7.77 -17.31
CA ASP A 735 -5.40 -8.40 -17.73
C ASP A 735 -5.52 -9.90 -17.84
N GLU A 736 -6.27 -10.51 -16.92
CA GLU A 736 -6.58 -11.92 -16.96
C GLU A 736 -7.50 -12.27 -18.13
N ALA A 737 -8.43 -11.40 -18.52
CA ALA A 737 -9.28 -11.64 -19.69
C ALA A 737 -8.46 -11.69 -20.98
N ASP A 738 -7.51 -10.79 -21.16
CA ASP A 738 -6.62 -10.78 -22.30
C ASP A 738 -5.73 -12.02 -22.33
N PHE A 739 -5.17 -12.42 -21.18
CA PHE A 739 -4.39 -13.64 -21.04
C PHE A 739 -5.22 -14.90 -21.31
N LEU A 740 -6.43 -14.98 -20.76
CA LEU A 740 -7.30 -16.14 -20.94
C LEU A 740 -7.78 -16.29 -22.38
N SER A 741 -8.07 -15.20 -23.07
CA SER A 741 -8.36 -15.24 -24.49
C SER A 741 -7.21 -15.92 -25.24
N ALA A 742 -5.99 -15.46 -25.05
CA ALA A 742 -4.81 -16.06 -25.65
C ALA A 742 -4.54 -17.50 -25.19
N TYR A 743 -4.87 -17.85 -23.96
CA TYR A 743 -4.65 -19.21 -23.42
C TYR A 743 -5.63 -20.23 -24.00
N ASN A 744 -6.88 -19.81 -24.24
CA ASN A 744 -7.93 -20.70 -24.75
C ASN A 744 -7.92 -20.85 -26.29
N ASP A 745 -7.36 -19.89 -27.03
CA ASP A 745 -7.13 -19.96 -28.48
C ASP A 745 -5.94 -20.88 -28.82
#